data_67585b2f342e4301853f4eac8e3458bb
#
_entry.id   67585b2f342e4301853f4eac8e3458bb
#
_cell.length_a   1.000
_cell.length_b   1.000
_cell.length_c   1.000
_cell.angle_alpha   90.00
_cell.angle_beta   90.00
_cell.angle_gamma   90.00
#
_symmetry.space_group_name_H-M   'P 1'
#
loop_
_entity.id
_entity.type
_entity.pdbx_description
1 polymer ?
#
loop_
_entity_poly.entity_id
_entity_poly.type
_entity_poly.pdbx_seq_one_letter_code
_entity_poly.pdbx_strand_id
1 'polypeptide(L)'
;MEGDNKEADDRPDTMAKKRTKKRSGVATKPSSKRAVGRRQRPAQAADATGKHLVIVESPTKAKTINKYLGPNYVVMASVGHVRDLPTRNPKGVTDPVPGVDLDQDFAPTYEILPNSRQTISQLKRVAKQAEDVWFATDLDREGEAIAWHLAQALGIPDSDAKRVVFNAITQKEIKYAFSNPRQIDPNRVNAQQARRILDRIVGYQVSPLLWKKVAGGLSAGRVQSVATRLVVDRERKIEAFIPEESWKISGYFTPDSNRQATYTKQWAQFLDSEADTQRTIREKTVWLNEHGCIRAELVELKGKSFKPETREKALVAAQAVGFTLDKETAWTDENAKGPARERCRYAGHVTDQGDAAEFQITSIQTKRTNSRPLAPFITSTLQQSAAIGLGFKLQRTMRTAQQLYEGIDIHGIEGQTGLITYMRTDSTHLSDEAIESVRTFINDKYGNDYLPEKPNTYASSNKSAQEAHEAIRPTDVRITPKRLQHDLTEDQYKLYKTIWERFVTCQMPPAKWDATTVDIHCGPARFRANGRVLVFDGFYRVSGQPNSGSEAILPQLQQDQRISPIQIDPTQHFSSPPARYTEASLQKKLEEEGIGRPSTYASIIQTIQDRKYVDTVVPRDKRLYATDLGKVVTDKLVDAFPKIMDVGYTKYMEDELDKVEVERHDWVEMLHAFYGPFRDNLDKAHEQMAHAKAESLPAPHICPKCGSSTEYRFGRNGRFLSCTAYHVPPKPIKIAQHPDQKFLLHKAKGKARPKVISKDGNTRVGWTKLTPEQKQKFQKISDQMPPSCEFAAPVDQAGNPVQPEVTDVICPEDQLPMIKRKGRFGPFLASQSYPKVRYILKLDPKTHTVVLPKVPPLTTDEPCSKCEAPLNLRDSKRGFWLSCSTFPKCRGRGRWADVADDKRQALEQAWHQHCKTNQPPKITNSEGKIIEEGYAPQIMAEDGSRSGNISLDTASSDAA
;
A
#
# COMPACT_ATOMS: atom_id res chain seq x y z
N MET A 1 56.64 -24.12 -35.03
CA MET A 1 56.91 -25.35 -34.30
C MET A 1 55.62 -25.52 -33.46
N GLU A 2 54.71 -26.15 -34.04
CA GLU A 2 54.37 -27.56 -33.95
C GLU A 2 53.81 -27.84 -32.54
N GLY A 3 52.65 -28.29 -32.27
CA GLY A 3 51.63 -29.01 -33.05
C GLY A 3 50.69 -29.57 -32.02
N ASP A 4 49.60 -29.73 -32.20
CA ASP A 4 48.56 -30.53 -32.85
C ASP A 4 47.51 -30.98 -31.88
N ASN A 5 46.27 -30.67 -32.08
CA ASN A 5 45.18 -31.43 -32.71
C ASN A 5 44.69 -32.66 -31.93
N LYS A 6 43.42 -32.89 -31.64
CA LYS A 6 42.21 -33.13 -32.46
C LYS A 6 41.01 -33.33 -31.51
N GLU A 7 39.85 -32.74 -31.73
CA GLU A 7 38.66 -33.32 -32.43
C GLU A 7 38.18 -34.69 -31.89
N ALA A 8 36.96 -35.07 -31.70
CA ALA A 8 35.63 -34.67 -32.18
C ALA A 8 34.60 -35.46 -31.35
N ASP A 9 33.43 -34.87 -31.12
CA ASP A 9 32.14 -35.26 -31.73
C ASP A 9 31.53 -36.63 -31.36
N ASP A 10 30.39 -36.69 -30.77
CA ASP A 10 29.14 -37.20 -31.33
C ASP A 10 28.02 -37.40 -30.28
N ARG A 11 26.83 -36.93 -30.62
CA ARG A 11 25.55 -37.38 -30.03
C ARG A 11 25.07 -38.60 -30.83
N PRO A 12 23.97 -39.31 -30.56
CA PRO A 12 22.83 -39.07 -29.68
C PRO A 12 22.19 -40.34 -29.03
N ASP A 13 21.12 -40.03 -28.27
CA ASP A 13 19.86 -40.79 -28.16
C ASP A 13 19.66 -42.07 -27.36
N THR A 14 18.60 -42.01 -26.56
CA THR A 14 17.45 -42.87 -26.24
C THR A 14 17.50 -43.97 -25.17
N MET A 15 16.42 -43.86 -24.39
CA MET A 15 15.59 -44.92 -23.77
C MET A 15 16.02 -45.68 -22.53
N ALA A 16 15.27 -45.35 -21.50
CA ALA A 16 14.55 -46.18 -20.51
C ALA A 16 15.06 -47.63 -20.22
N LYS A 17 15.25 -47.92 -18.95
CA LYS A 17 14.57 -48.99 -18.20
C LYS A 17 14.98 -49.13 -16.73
N LYS A 18 13.99 -49.44 -15.94
CA LYS A 18 13.95 -49.81 -14.51
C LYS A 18 15.01 -50.81 -14.05
N ARG A 19 15.54 -50.71 -12.81
CA ARG A 19 15.33 -51.63 -11.69
C ARG A 19 16.40 -51.58 -10.58
N THR A 20 15.87 -51.46 -9.35
CA THR A 20 16.19 -52.16 -8.09
C THR A 20 17.51 -51.92 -7.34
N LYS A 21 17.27 -51.39 -6.12
CA LYS A 21 17.85 -51.62 -4.81
C LYS A 21 19.30 -52.17 -4.70
N LYS A 22 20.16 -51.39 -4.00
CA LYS A 22 20.88 -51.90 -2.84
C LYS A 22 21.37 -50.76 -1.92
N ARG A 23 21.20 -50.97 -0.64
CA ARG A 23 21.65 -50.13 0.48
C ARG A 23 23.17 -50.11 0.58
N SER A 24 23.77 -48.94 0.79
CA SER A 24 25.00 -48.80 1.59
C SER A 24 25.03 -47.39 2.17
N GLY A 25 25.25 -47.30 3.49
CA GLY A 25 25.16 -46.05 4.25
C GLY A 25 26.38 -45.16 3.98
N VAL A 26 26.07 -43.86 3.89
CA VAL A 26 27.07 -42.81 4.02
C VAL A 26 26.51 -41.76 4.98
N ALA A 27 27.35 -41.40 5.93
CA ALA A 27 27.06 -40.50 7.04
C ALA A 27 26.58 -39.12 6.56
N THR A 28 25.39 -38.69 7.02
CA THR A 28 24.90 -37.36 6.88
C THR A 28 25.55 -36.42 7.88
N LYS A 29 26.23 -35.39 7.38
CA LYS A 29 26.63 -34.21 8.19
C LYS A 29 25.39 -33.52 8.75
N PRO A 30 25.42 -33.02 9.99
CA PRO A 30 24.23 -32.37 10.59
C PRO A 30 23.98 -31.03 9.94
N SER A 31 22.76 -30.86 9.41
CA SER A 31 22.23 -29.57 8.99
C SER A 31 22.14 -28.62 10.20
N SER A 32 22.66 -27.43 10.04
CA SER A 32 22.62 -26.36 11.02
C SER A 32 21.18 -26.12 11.50
N LYS A 33 20.87 -26.45 12.74
CA LYS A 33 19.67 -26.05 13.45
C LYS A 33 19.65 -24.52 13.55
N ARG A 34 18.73 -23.89 12.84
CA ARG A 34 18.35 -22.50 13.09
C ARG A 34 18.01 -22.35 14.58
N ALA A 35 18.81 -21.59 15.30
CA ALA A 35 18.59 -21.25 16.69
C ALA A 35 17.25 -20.53 16.83
N VAL A 36 16.25 -21.22 17.37
CA VAL A 36 15.04 -20.62 17.91
C VAL A 36 15.48 -19.79 19.11
N GLY A 37 15.18 -18.49 19.08
CA GLY A 37 15.58 -17.49 20.06
C GLY A 37 15.51 -18.02 21.49
N ARG A 38 16.68 -18.19 22.08
CA ARG A 38 16.86 -18.33 23.51
C ARG A 38 16.15 -17.13 24.15
N ARG A 39 15.07 -17.35 24.91
CA ARG A 39 14.62 -16.36 25.87
C ARG A 39 15.83 -15.98 26.72
N GLN A 40 16.31 -14.76 26.54
CA GLN A 40 17.33 -14.21 27.44
C GLN A 40 16.79 -14.36 28.86
N ARG A 41 17.53 -15.02 29.71
CA ARG A 41 17.48 -14.81 31.17
C ARG A 41 17.37 -13.29 31.39
N PRO A 42 16.64 -12.78 32.40
CA PRO A 42 16.70 -11.36 32.70
C PRO A 42 18.19 -11.01 32.71
N ALA A 43 18.58 -10.15 31.76
CA ALA A 43 19.97 -9.70 31.69
C ALA A 43 20.33 -9.25 33.09
N GLN A 44 21.47 -9.74 33.58
CA GLN A 44 22.08 -9.15 34.80
C GLN A 44 21.93 -7.64 34.63
N ALA A 45 21.39 -7.00 35.66
CA ALA A 45 21.15 -5.58 35.61
C ALA A 45 22.43 -4.90 35.17
N ALA A 46 22.36 -4.16 34.04
CA ALA A 46 23.52 -3.42 33.59
C ALA A 46 23.96 -2.53 34.72
N ASP A 47 25.21 -2.68 35.15
CA ASP A 47 25.84 -1.87 36.16
C ASP A 47 26.49 -0.68 35.46
N ALA A 48 26.01 0.52 35.78
CA ALA A 48 26.50 1.78 35.24
C ALA A 48 27.31 2.59 36.27
N THR A 49 27.71 1.98 37.39
CA THR A 49 28.53 2.65 38.39
C THR A 49 29.86 3.12 37.82
N GLY A 50 30.13 4.44 37.86
CA GLY A 50 31.31 5.06 37.27
C GLY A 50 31.30 5.00 35.70
N LYS A 51 30.13 4.96 35.09
CA LYS A 51 29.97 4.93 33.60
C LYS A 51 28.86 5.86 33.14
N HIS A 52 28.91 6.24 31.89
CA HIS A 52 27.89 7.04 31.23
C HIS A 52 26.74 6.16 30.71
N LEU A 53 25.50 6.54 30.97
CA LEU A 53 24.32 5.85 30.40
C LEU A 53 23.91 6.52 29.08
N VAL A 54 23.87 5.75 28.01
CA VAL A 54 23.38 6.19 26.70
C VAL A 54 22.03 5.55 26.42
N ILE A 55 21.01 6.33 26.07
CA ILE A 55 19.68 5.84 25.76
C ILE A 55 19.38 6.07 24.29
N VAL A 56 18.98 5.00 23.58
CA VAL A 56 18.59 4.99 22.15
C VAL A 56 17.19 4.40 21.99
N GLU A 57 16.58 4.49 20.80
CA GLU A 57 15.21 3.98 20.56
C GLU A 57 15.15 2.47 20.41
N SER A 58 16.15 1.83 19.78
CA SER A 58 16.07 0.42 19.40
C SER A 58 17.19 -0.43 19.99
N PRO A 59 16.92 -1.72 20.28
CA PRO A 59 17.94 -2.66 20.73
C PRO A 59 19.06 -2.90 19.71
N THR A 60 18.78 -2.81 18.42
CA THR A 60 19.78 -2.94 17.35
C THR A 60 20.75 -1.77 17.40
N LYS A 61 20.22 -0.56 17.43
CA LYS A 61 21.00 0.68 17.57
C LYS A 61 21.87 0.65 18.83
N ALA A 62 21.31 0.15 19.96
CA ALA A 62 22.09 0.01 21.20
C ALA A 62 23.32 -0.89 21.04
N LYS A 63 23.18 -2.03 20.36
CA LYS A 63 24.30 -2.95 20.12
C LYS A 63 25.37 -2.32 19.22
N THR A 64 24.97 -1.66 18.16
CA THR A 64 25.87 -1.04 17.19
C THR A 64 26.67 0.10 17.85
N ILE A 65 26.00 0.99 18.59
CA ILE A 65 26.63 2.14 19.24
C ILE A 65 27.55 1.70 20.41
N ASN A 66 27.10 0.73 21.23
CA ASN A 66 27.90 0.23 22.35
C ASN A 66 29.27 -0.29 21.90
N LYS A 67 29.34 -0.88 20.69
CA LYS A 67 30.60 -1.32 20.09
C LYS A 67 31.59 -0.16 19.87
N TYR A 68 31.11 1.01 19.48
CA TYR A 68 31.96 2.15 19.12
C TYR A 68 32.38 3.02 20.29
N LEU A 69 31.59 3.01 21.39
CA LEU A 69 31.84 3.85 22.55
C LEU A 69 32.79 3.24 23.60
N GLY A 70 32.89 1.90 23.63
CA GLY A 70 33.81 1.22 24.55
C GLY A 70 33.25 1.04 25.99
N PRO A 71 34.13 0.60 26.96
CA PRO A 71 33.68 0.08 28.26
C PRO A 71 33.16 1.14 29.25
N ASN A 72 33.45 2.42 29.02
CA ASN A 72 32.99 3.52 29.88
C ASN A 72 31.53 3.91 29.67
N TYR A 73 30.86 3.29 28.69
CA TYR A 73 29.48 3.57 28.37
C TYR A 73 28.61 2.33 28.54
N VAL A 74 27.38 2.54 28.99
CA VAL A 74 26.32 1.54 29.03
C VAL A 74 25.20 2.00 28.10
N VAL A 75 24.98 1.29 26.98
CA VAL A 75 23.97 1.68 26.01
C VAL A 75 22.69 0.85 26.20
N MET A 76 21.57 1.51 26.42
CA MET A 76 20.25 0.89 26.61
C MET A 76 19.20 1.41 25.62
N ALA A 77 18.18 0.59 25.34
CA ALA A 77 17.11 0.97 24.44
C ALA A 77 15.81 1.29 25.18
N SER A 78 15.13 2.38 24.79
CA SER A 78 13.79 2.74 25.25
C SER A 78 12.67 1.91 24.62
N VAL A 79 12.95 1.30 23.46
CA VAL A 79 11.99 0.56 22.62
C VAL A 79 10.86 1.49 22.12
N GLY A 80 11.25 2.65 21.58
CA GLY A 80 10.37 3.68 21.03
C GLY A 80 9.87 4.67 22.08
N HIS A 81 8.69 5.26 21.83
CA HIS A 81 8.07 6.22 22.76
C HIS A 81 7.75 5.60 24.11
N VAL A 82 8.03 6.33 25.18
CA VAL A 82 7.81 5.88 26.56
C VAL A 82 6.60 6.55 27.22
N ARG A 83 6.20 7.73 26.73
CA ARG A 83 5.04 8.52 27.21
C ARG A 83 4.19 8.93 26.01
N ASP A 84 2.89 9.06 26.24
CA ASP A 84 1.94 9.64 25.27
C ASP A 84 0.75 10.24 26.02
N LEU A 85 -0.07 11.03 25.32
CA LEU A 85 -1.35 11.49 25.83
C LEU A 85 -2.26 10.29 26.14
N PRO A 86 -3.03 10.28 27.22
CA PRO A 86 -3.90 9.17 27.59
C PRO A 86 -4.96 8.88 26.50
N THR A 87 -5.31 7.62 26.37
CA THR A 87 -6.33 7.21 25.39
C THR A 87 -7.76 7.37 25.90
N ARG A 88 -7.93 7.56 27.20
CA ARG A 88 -9.22 7.75 27.89
C ARG A 88 -9.01 8.68 29.06
N ASN A 89 -10.04 9.44 29.38
CA ASN A 89 -10.03 10.26 30.59
C ASN A 89 -9.99 9.40 31.84
N PRO A 90 -9.38 9.87 32.92
CA PRO A 90 -9.53 9.32 34.26
C PRO A 90 -11.01 9.30 34.69
N LYS A 91 -11.35 8.50 35.71
CA LYS A 91 -12.70 8.49 36.27
C LYS A 91 -13.07 9.87 36.81
N GLY A 92 -14.22 10.39 36.39
CA GLY A 92 -14.73 11.70 36.80
C GLY A 92 -14.30 12.89 35.93
N VAL A 93 -13.41 12.68 34.96
CA VAL A 93 -13.00 13.70 34.00
C VAL A 93 -13.82 13.50 32.70
N THR A 94 -14.42 14.57 32.19
CA THR A 94 -15.29 14.53 30.99
C THR A 94 -14.75 15.33 29.83
N ASP A 95 -13.47 15.65 29.80
CA ASP A 95 -12.84 16.42 28.74
C ASP A 95 -13.07 15.77 27.37
N PRO A 96 -13.44 16.55 26.34
CA PRO A 96 -13.72 16.01 25.02
C PRO A 96 -12.48 15.43 24.34
N VAL A 97 -11.29 15.84 24.76
CA VAL A 97 -10.00 15.36 24.22
C VAL A 97 -9.10 14.86 25.37
N PRO A 98 -9.01 13.54 25.60
CA PRO A 98 -8.23 13.00 26.70
C PRO A 98 -6.78 13.48 26.69
N GLY A 99 -6.34 14.04 27.82
CA GLY A 99 -4.98 14.51 28.02
C GLY A 99 -4.63 15.85 27.37
N VAL A 100 -5.62 16.60 26.90
CA VAL A 100 -5.43 17.96 26.41
C VAL A 100 -6.46 18.85 27.09
N ASP A 101 -6.01 19.82 27.87
CA ASP A 101 -6.88 20.81 28.47
C ASP A 101 -7.15 21.93 27.45
N LEU A 102 -8.37 21.96 26.91
CA LEU A 102 -8.75 22.91 25.86
C LEU A 102 -8.97 24.34 26.38
N ASP A 103 -9.18 24.51 27.68
CA ASP A 103 -9.47 25.78 28.35
C ASP A 103 -8.20 26.39 28.96
N GLN A 104 -7.12 25.61 29.14
CA GLN A 104 -5.82 26.04 29.62
C GLN A 104 -4.73 25.89 28.57
N ASP A 105 -4.82 26.67 27.50
CA ASP A 105 -3.80 26.76 26.44
C ASP A 105 -3.32 25.42 25.89
N PHE A 106 -4.26 24.47 25.76
CA PHE A 106 -4.01 23.11 25.26
C PHE A 106 -2.98 22.32 26.06
N ALA A 107 -2.83 22.62 27.35
CA ALA A 107 -1.85 22.01 28.23
C ALA A 107 -1.91 20.47 28.17
N PRO A 108 -0.82 19.78 27.76
CA PRO A 108 -0.83 18.34 27.61
C PRO A 108 -0.55 17.61 28.92
N THR A 109 -1.33 16.58 29.20
CA THR A 109 -1.05 15.62 30.30
C THR A 109 -0.55 14.32 29.71
N TYR A 110 0.70 13.93 30.04
CA TYR A 110 1.32 12.72 29.52
C TYR A 110 1.31 11.58 30.55
N GLU A 111 1.07 10.35 30.08
CA GLU A 111 1.19 9.14 30.90
C GLU A 111 2.26 8.18 30.34
N ILE A 112 2.91 7.41 31.25
CA ILE A 112 3.83 6.36 30.84
C ILE A 112 3.02 5.23 30.20
N LEU A 113 3.38 4.86 28.97
CA LEU A 113 2.71 3.78 28.25
C LEU A 113 2.79 2.45 29.02
N PRO A 114 1.72 1.68 29.12
CA PRO A 114 1.69 0.44 29.89
C PRO A 114 2.81 -0.55 29.50
N ASN A 115 3.13 -0.63 28.22
CA ASN A 115 4.20 -1.50 27.72
C ASN A 115 5.61 -1.00 28.04
N SER A 116 5.77 0.28 28.33
CA SER A 116 7.08 0.92 28.60
C SER A 116 7.41 1.02 30.11
N ARG A 117 6.47 0.70 31.01
CA ARG A 117 6.65 0.79 32.46
C ARG A 117 7.87 0.01 32.96
N GLN A 118 8.06 -1.21 32.50
CA GLN A 118 9.19 -2.06 32.88
C GLN A 118 10.52 -1.47 32.37
N THR A 119 10.55 -1.00 31.13
CA THR A 119 11.73 -0.36 30.53
C THR A 119 12.10 0.90 31.30
N ILE A 120 11.14 1.77 31.60
CA ILE A 120 11.37 3.00 32.39
C ILE A 120 11.88 2.66 33.79
N SER A 121 11.33 1.64 34.45
CA SER A 121 11.82 1.22 35.77
C SER A 121 13.26 0.74 35.74
N GLN A 122 13.63 0.00 34.67
CA GLN A 122 15.03 -0.41 34.47
C GLN A 122 15.96 0.78 34.19
N LEU A 123 15.56 1.69 33.29
CA LEU A 123 16.32 2.89 32.96
C LEU A 123 16.51 3.79 34.19
N LYS A 124 15.47 4.00 35.02
CA LYS A 124 15.57 4.77 36.26
C LYS A 124 16.62 4.20 37.23
N ARG A 125 16.66 2.88 37.37
CA ARG A 125 17.62 2.22 38.25
C ARG A 125 19.05 2.42 37.76
N VAL A 126 19.30 2.25 36.47
CA VAL A 126 20.62 2.38 35.85
C VAL A 126 21.06 3.87 35.83
N ALA A 127 20.14 4.80 35.51
CA ALA A 127 20.41 6.23 35.52
C ALA A 127 20.86 6.76 36.87
N LYS A 128 20.35 6.20 37.99
CA LYS A 128 20.76 6.56 39.35
C LYS A 128 22.20 6.12 39.70
N GLN A 129 22.75 5.15 38.99
CA GLN A 129 24.11 4.62 39.19
C GLN A 129 25.11 5.26 38.21
N ALA A 130 24.63 5.83 37.10
CA ALA A 130 25.43 6.43 36.05
C ALA A 130 25.96 7.81 36.49
N GLU A 131 27.14 8.19 35.97
CA GLU A 131 27.68 9.52 36.14
C GLU A 131 26.83 10.59 35.48
N ASP A 132 26.34 10.29 34.28
CA ASP A 132 25.45 11.16 33.52
C ASP A 132 24.62 10.34 32.52
N VAL A 133 23.65 10.98 31.88
CA VAL A 133 22.72 10.35 30.91
C VAL A 133 22.77 11.09 29.60
N TRP A 134 22.95 10.31 28.52
CA TRP A 134 23.05 10.76 27.14
C TRP A 134 21.87 10.23 26.32
N PHE A 135 21.24 11.10 25.54
CA PHE A 135 20.12 10.74 24.68
C PHE A 135 20.57 10.73 23.21
N ALA A 136 20.79 9.53 22.67
CA ALA A 136 21.27 9.30 21.30
C ALA A 136 20.14 8.77 20.41
N THR A 137 18.99 9.43 20.47
CA THR A 137 17.79 9.17 19.65
C THR A 137 17.97 9.74 18.25
N ASP A 138 17.08 9.34 17.29
CA ASP A 138 17.16 9.81 15.90
C ASP A 138 17.20 11.35 15.81
N LEU A 139 17.68 11.87 14.70
CA LEU A 139 17.94 13.30 14.55
C LEU A 139 16.69 14.12 14.21
N ASP A 140 15.55 13.46 13.88
CA ASP A 140 14.29 14.12 13.56
C ASP A 140 13.54 14.62 14.82
N ARG A 141 12.47 15.42 14.64
CA ARG A 141 11.66 15.95 15.75
C ARG A 141 10.99 14.86 16.59
N GLU A 142 10.77 13.67 16.03
CA GLU A 142 10.25 12.51 16.76
C GLU A 142 11.31 12.00 17.76
N GLY A 143 12.58 11.89 17.31
CA GLY A 143 13.70 11.53 18.17
C GLY A 143 13.97 12.58 19.25
N GLU A 144 13.79 13.87 18.96
CA GLU A 144 13.91 14.95 19.93
C GLU A 144 12.85 14.84 21.03
N ALA A 145 11.59 14.60 20.65
CA ALA A 145 10.49 14.39 21.59
C ALA A 145 10.68 13.12 22.44
N ILE A 146 11.21 12.03 21.85
CA ILE A 146 11.55 10.82 22.61
C ILE A 146 12.60 11.13 23.67
N ALA A 147 13.66 11.87 23.33
CA ALA A 147 14.69 12.29 24.29
C ALA A 147 14.11 13.10 25.44
N TRP A 148 13.28 14.09 25.15
CA TRP A 148 12.60 14.92 26.15
C TRP A 148 11.64 14.08 27.02
N HIS A 149 10.83 13.21 26.44
CA HIS A 149 9.95 12.33 27.22
C HIS A 149 10.73 11.38 28.13
N LEU A 150 11.90 10.93 27.71
CA LEU A 150 12.78 10.11 28.52
C LEU A 150 13.39 10.94 29.69
N ALA A 151 13.92 12.13 29.41
CA ALA A 151 14.45 13.02 30.43
C ALA A 151 13.42 13.30 31.53
N GLN A 152 12.21 13.71 31.12
CA GLN A 152 11.10 13.95 32.04
C GLN A 152 10.67 12.67 32.80
N ALA A 153 10.61 11.52 32.15
CA ALA A 153 10.25 10.26 32.80
C ALA A 153 11.32 9.79 33.80
N LEU A 154 12.56 10.10 33.57
CA LEU A 154 13.68 9.76 34.46
C LEU A 154 13.90 10.79 35.59
N GLY A 155 13.31 11.99 35.48
CA GLY A 155 13.49 13.11 36.43
C GLY A 155 14.83 13.82 36.23
N ILE A 156 15.30 13.89 34.98
CA ILE A 156 16.55 14.58 34.61
C ILE A 156 16.14 15.99 34.13
N PRO A 157 16.71 17.05 34.69
CA PRO A 157 16.51 18.42 34.22
C PRO A 157 16.95 18.57 32.75
N ASP A 158 16.26 19.41 31.98
CA ASP A 158 16.60 19.63 30.56
C ASP A 158 18.03 20.20 30.40
N SER A 159 18.52 20.96 31.38
CA SER A 159 19.92 21.47 31.45
C SER A 159 20.96 20.34 31.49
N ASP A 160 20.62 19.21 32.10
CA ASP A 160 21.54 18.10 32.34
C ASP A 160 21.40 16.99 31.29
N ALA A 161 20.42 17.12 30.41
CA ALA A 161 20.09 16.16 29.35
C ALA A 161 21.07 16.33 28.17
N LYS A 162 22.11 15.52 28.11
CA LYS A 162 23.07 15.52 26.99
C LYS A 162 22.45 14.86 25.77
N ARG A 163 22.18 15.62 24.71
CA ARG A 163 21.64 15.19 23.45
C ARG A 163 22.73 14.96 22.41
N VAL A 164 22.71 13.79 21.74
CA VAL A 164 23.67 13.42 20.70
C VAL A 164 22.89 13.08 19.43
N VAL A 165 23.30 13.65 18.28
CA VAL A 165 22.69 13.42 16.96
C VAL A 165 23.76 13.03 15.95
N PHE A 166 23.41 12.15 15.02
CA PHE A 166 24.29 11.67 13.94
C PHE A 166 23.48 11.24 12.71
N ASN A 167 24.04 11.47 11.52
CA ASN A 167 23.43 11.08 10.26
C ASN A 167 23.66 9.60 9.90
N ALA A 168 24.72 9.00 10.41
CA ALA A 168 25.07 7.61 10.15
C ALA A 168 25.61 6.91 11.41
N ILE A 169 25.34 5.62 11.54
CA ILE A 169 25.86 4.83 12.67
C ILE A 169 27.19 4.20 12.27
N THR A 170 28.21 5.04 12.15
CA THR A 170 29.61 4.66 11.90
C THR A 170 30.48 5.05 13.08
N GLN A 171 31.67 4.42 13.20
CA GLN A 171 32.58 4.72 14.31
C GLN A 171 33.01 6.21 14.33
N LYS A 172 33.29 6.78 13.15
CA LYS A 172 33.72 8.18 13.01
C LYS A 172 32.61 9.14 13.45
N GLU A 173 31.41 8.98 12.89
CA GLU A 173 30.24 9.81 13.19
C GLU A 173 29.85 9.73 14.68
N ILE A 174 29.80 8.52 15.24
CA ILE A 174 29.48 8.34 16.65
C ILE A 174 30.50 9.02 17.55
N LYS A 175 31.82 8.84 17.32
CA LYS A 175 32.86 9.52 18.11
C LYS A 175 32.74 11.03 17.99
N TYR A 176 32.54 11.55 16.78
CA TYR A 176 32.37 12.99 16.57
C TYR A 176 31.14 13.53 17.31
N ALA A 177 30.02 12.87 17.20
CA ALA A 177 28.78 13.29 17.85
C ALA A 177 28.87 13.27 19.37
N PHE A 178 29.55 12.26 19.95
CA PHE A 178 29.78 12.21 21.41
C PHE A 178 30.82 13.21 21.92
N SER A 179 31.69 13.70 21.06
CA SER A 179 32.60 14.82 21.40
C SER A 179 31.91 16.18 21.29
N ASN A 180 30.73 16.27 20.65
CA ASN A 180 29.99 17.52 20.42
C ASN A 180 28.50 17.36 20.85
N PRO A 181 28.23 17.09 22.14
CA PRO A 181 26.86 16.99 22.61
C PRO A 181 26.18 18.37 22.62
N ARG A 182 24.84 18.35 22.44
CA ARG A 182 24.00 19.54 22.60
C ARG A 182 22.94 19.33 23.68
N GLN A 183 22.15 20.32 23.96
CA GLN A 183 20.93 20.21 24.76
C GLN A 183 19.75 19.76 23.89
N ILE A 184 18.68 19.28 24.53
CA ILE A 184 17.41 19.03 23.87
C ILE A 184 16.87 20.36 23.33
N ASP A 185 16.45 20.36 22.06
CA ASP A 185 15.90 21.55 21.42
C ASP A 185 14.41 21.69 21.76
N PRO A 186 14.01 22.70 22.55
CA PRO A 186 12.62 22.87 22.97
C PRO A 186 11.69 23.20 21.79
N ASN A 187 12.19 23.83 20.71
CA ASN A 187 11.36 24.18 19.57
C ASN A 187 10.96 22.92 18.78
N ARG A 188 11.87 21.98 18.61
CA ARG A 188 11.59 20.67 18.01
C ARG A 188 10.60 19.87 18.84
N VAL A 189 10.73 19.90 20.17
CA VAL A 189 9.79 19.28 21.10
C VAL A 189 8.42 19.93 20.98
N ASN A 190 8.33 21.26 20.96
CA ASN A 190 7.09 22.02 20.83
C ASN A 190 6.40 21.75 19.49
N ALA A 191 7.13 21.70 18.39
CA ALA A 191 6.57 21.36 17.08
C ALA A 191 5.97 19.96 17.05
N GLN A 192 6.61 18.98 17.69
CA GLN A 192 6.08 17.62 17.80
C GLN A 192 4.87 17.58 18.75
N GLN A 193 4.89 18.28 19.88
CA GLN A 193 3.75 18.39 20.80
C GLN A 193 2.54 19.04 20.13
N ALA A 194 2.74 20.19 19.48
CA ALA A 194 1.69 20.90 18.76
C ALA A 194 1.03 20.00 17.70
N ARG A 195 1.84 19.30 16.91
CA ARG A 195 1.35 18.31 15.95
C ARG A 195 0.54 17.21 16.64
N ARG A 196 1.04 16.66 17.73
CA ARG A 196 0.38 15.58 18.48
C ARG A 196 -0.96 16.01 19.04
N ILE A 197 -1.03 17.22 19.61
CA ILE A 197 -2.23 17.82 20.17
C ILE A 197 -3.25 18.09 19.05
N LEU A 198 -2.81 18.71 17.97
CA LEU A 198 -3.65 19.01 16.79
C LEU A 198 -4.31 17.75 16.22
N ASP A 199 -3.51 16.70 15.96
CA ASP A 199 -4.01 15.43 15.45
C ASP A 199 -4.94 14.72 16.46
N ARG A 200 -4.70 14.92 17.76
CA ARG A 200 -5.55 14.41 18.86
C ARG A 200 -6.90 15.12 18.89
N ILE A 201 -6.91 16.45 18.82
CA ILE A 201 -8.13 17.25 18.79
C ILE A 201 -9.04 16.81 17.62
N VAL A 202 -8.51 16.83 16.42
CA VAL A 202 -9.28 16.42 15.22
C VAL A 202 -9.75 14.97 15.33
N GLY A 203 -8.85 14.05 15.70
CA GLY A 203 -9.17 12.64 15.79
C GLY A 203 -10.27 12.30 16.80
N TYR A 204 -10.22 12.90 17.98
CA TYR A 204 -11.16 12.58 19.08
C TYR A 204 -12.50 13.32 18.98
N GLN A 205 -12.56 14.45 18.30
CA GLN A 205 -13.80 15.18 18.15
C GLN A 205 -14.55 14.83 16.84
N VAL A 206 -13.85 14.63 15.73
CA VAL A 206 -14.49 14.30 14.45
C VAL A 206 -14.84 12.80 14.34
N SER A 207 -14.03 11.90 14.88
CA SER A 207 -14.33 10.45 14.77
C SER A 207 -15.65 10.06 15.44
N PRO A 208 -16.01 10.54 16.65
CA PRO A 208 -17.32 10.28 17.25
C PRO A 208 -18.49 10.82 16.43
N LEU A 209 -18.31 11.98 15.78
CA LEU A 209 -19.30 12.52 14.85
C LEU A 209 -19.57 11.55 13.70
N LEU A 210 -18.51 11.03 13.07
CA LEU A 210 -18.63 10.01 12.03
C LEU A 210 -19.31 8.73 12.55
N TRP A 211 -19.05 8.31 13.80
CA TRP A 211 -19.71 7.13 14.38
C TRP A 211 -21.22 7.35 14.54
N LYS A 212 -21.62 8.54 14.93
CA LYS A 212 -23.01 8.91 15.08
C LYS A 212 -23.70 9.03 13.72
N LYS A 213 -23.06 9.70 12.76
CA LYS A 213 -23.69 10.09 11.50
C LYS A 213 -23.49 9.10 10.33
N VAL A 214 -22.42 8.29 10.35
CA VAL A 214 -22.10 7.33 9.27
C VAL A 214 -22.09 5.91 9.83
N ALA A 215 -20.99 5.47 10.47
CA ALA A 215 -20.87 4.13 11.03
C ALA A 215 -19.85 4.07 12.17
N GLY A 216 -20.06 3.18 13.14
CA GLY A 216 -19.13 2.98 14.25
C GLY A 216 -17.76 2.45 13.82
N GLY A 217 -16.69 2.94 14.47
CA GLY A 217 -15.31 2.50 14.25
C GLY A 217 -14.58 3.21 13.10
N LEU A 218 -15.18 4.23 12.48
CA LEU A 218 -14.53 5.12 11.54
C LEU A 218 -13.56 6.07 12.26
N SER A 219 -12.59 6.60 11.55
CA SER A 219 -11.70 7.65 12.08
C SER A 219 -11.49 8.76 11.06
N ALA A 220 -11.46 9.98 11.55
CA ALA A 220 -10.99 11.13 10.80
C ALA A 220 -9.65 11.59 11.37
N GLY A 221 -8.87 12.26 10.55
CA GLY A 221 -7.63 12.90 10.93
C GLY A 221 -7.25 13.90 9.86
N ARG A 222 -6.60 14.97 10.24
CA ARG A 222 -6.27 16.11 9.40
C ARG A 222 -5.63 15.69 8.06
N VAL A 223 -4.55 14.94 8.11
CA VAL A 223 -3.81 14.54 6.90
C VAL A 223 -4.43 13.31 6.21
N GLN A 224 -4.90 12.30 6.98
CA GLN A 224 -5.47 11.09 6.39
C GLN A 224 -6.77 11.35 5.62
N SER A 225 -7.59 12.30 6.07
CA SER A 225 -8.85 12.64 5.40
C SER A 225 -8.61 13.34 4.07
N VAL A 226 -7.63 14.23 4.01
CA VAL A 226 -7.22 14.89 2.76
C VAL A 226 -6.55 13.91 1.80
N ALA A 227 -5.72 12.98 2.29
CA ALA A 227 -5.18 11.90 1.45
C ALA A 227 -6.30 11.02 0.85
N THR A 228 -7.36 10.73 1.61
CA THR A 228 -8.54 10.03 1.10
C THR A 228 -9.26 10.86 0.03
N ARG A 229 -9.45 12.16 0.27
CA ARG A 229 -10.07 13.09 -0.69
C ARG A 229 -9.33 13.10 -2.03
N LEU A 230 -8.00 13.14 -2.04
CA LEU A 230 -7.23 13.10 -3.29
C LEU A 230 -7.55 11.86 -4.13
N VAL A 231 -7.72 10.69 -3.49
CA VAL A 231 -8.10 9.45 -4.19
C VAL A 231 -9.56 9.51 -4.66
N VAL A 232 -10.47 10.04 -3.84
CA VAL A 232 -11.89 10.22 -4.19
C VAL A 232 -12.04 11.18 -5.39
N ASP A 233 -11.35 12.31 -5.37
CA ASP A 233 -11.39 13.30 -6.46
C ASP A 233 -10.79 12.72 -7.76
N ARG A 234 -9.76 11.88 -7.66
CA ARG A 234 -9.21 11.13 -8.80
C ARG A 234 -10.22 10.16 -9.37
N GLU A 235 -10.91 9.40 -8.54
CA GLU A 235 -11.93 8.45 -8.96
C GLU A 235 -13.09 9.18 -9.67
N ARG A 236 -13.55 10.29 -9.14
CA ARG A 236 -14.58 11.13 -9.78
C ARG A 236 -14.17 11.67 -11.15
N LYS A 237 -12.89 12.08 -11.29
CA LYS A 237 -12.35 12.49 -12.59
C LYS A 237 -12.36 11.34 -13.59
N ILE A 238 -12.07 10.11 -13.14
CA ILE A 238 -12.11 8.91 -13.99
C ILE A 238 -13.56 8.57 -14.36
N GLU A 239 -14.48 8.66 -13.39
CA GLU A 239 -15.91 8.36 -13.60
C GLU A 239 -16.59 9.37 -14.56
N ALA A 240 -16.19 10.64 -14.48
CA ALA A 240 -16.71 11.72 -15.32
C ALA A 240 -16.02 11.81 -16.69
N PHE A 241 -14.92 11.09 -16.90
CA PHE A 241 -14.13 11.19 -18.11
C PHE A 241 -14.87 10.59 -19.31
N ILE A 242 -14.91 11.35 -20.40
CA ILE A 242 -15.42 10.93 -21.69
C ILE A 242 -14.23 10.88 -22.64
N PRO A 243 -13.91 9.70 -23.24
CA PRO A 243 -12.82 9.57 -24.19
C PRO A 243 -13.07 10.40 -25.44
N GLU A 244 -12.03 11.05 -25.95
CA GLU A 244 -12.01 11.77 -27.22
C GLU A 244 -11.34 10.90 -28.27
N GLU A 245 -11.93 10.81 -29.47
CA GLU A 245 -11.40 10.09 -30.60
C GLU A 245 -10.27 10.87 -31.26
N SER A 246 -9.24 10.17 -31.68
CA SER A 246 -8.15 10.68 -32.50
C SER A 246 -7.59 9.57 -33.38
N TRP A 247 -6.98 9.95 -34.47
CA TRP A 247 -6.38 9.00 -35.41
C TRP A 247 -4.90 9.32 -35.63
N LYS A 248 -4.15 8.27 -35.89
CA LYS A 248 -2.77 8.35 -36.32
C LYS A 248 -2.56 7.57 -37.60
N ILE A 249 -1.75 8.08 -38.50
CA ILE A 249 -1.34 7.35 -39.70
C ILE A 249 0.15 7.06 -39.55
N SER A 250 0.49 5.79 -39.37
CA SER A 250 1.86 5.31 -39.34
C SER A 250 2.25 4.77 -40.69
N GLY A 251 3.39 5.22 -41.23
CA GLY A 251 4.02 4.63 -42.40
C GLY A 251 5.21 3.76 -41.99
N TYR A 252 5.33 2.60 -42.59
CA TYR A 252 6.48 1.71 -42.45
C TYR A 252 7.20 1.68 -43.78
N PHE A 253 8.52 1.97 -43.79
CA PHE A 253 9.27 2.21 -45.02
C PHE A 253 10.58 1.42 -45.05
N THR A 254 10.99 1.05 -46.27
CA THR A 254 12.32 0.53 -46.52
C THR A 254 13.12 1.50 -47.42
N PRO A 255 14.40 1.75 -47.11
CA PRO A 255 15.28 2.54 -48.02
C PRO A 255 15.74 1.75 -49.22
N ASP A 256 15.52 0.41 -49.26
CA ASP A 256 15.86 -0.48 -50.36
C ASP A 256 14.60 -0.84 -51.15
N SER A 257 14.39 -0.15 -52.28
CA SER A 257 13.22 -0.36 -53.14
C SER A 257 13.16 -1.76 -53.74
N ASN A 258 14.32 -2.43 -53.96
CA ASN A 258 14.37 -3.78 -54.51
C ASN A 258 13.78 -4.82 -53.52
N ARG A 259 13.79 -4.53 -52.22
CA ARG A 259 13.27 -5.41 -51.18
C ARG A 259 11.85 -5.05 -50.74
N GLN A 260 11.24 -4.01 -51.28
CA GLN A 260 9.90 -3.56 -50.86
C GLN A 260 8.87 -4.71 -50.87
N ALA A 261 8.71 -5.40 -51.99
CA ALA A 261 7.74 -6.48 -52.09
C ALA A 261 8.00 -7.65 -51.11
N THR A 262 9.31 -7.95 -50.89
CA THR A 262 9.73 -8.97 -49.95
C THR A 262 9.40 -8.57 -48.51
N TYR A 263 9.73 -7.36 -48.11
CA TYR A 263 9.49 -6.87 -46.77
C TYR A 263 8.02 -6.62 -46.50
N THR A 264 7.21 -6.20 -47.47
CA THR A 264 5.75 -6.12 -47.38
C THR A 264 5.16 -7.48 -47.01
N LYS A 265 5.59 -8.54 -47.74
CA LYS A 265 5.11 -9.91 -47.44
C LYS A 265 5.56 -10.42 -46.07
N GLN A 266 6.84 -10.21 -45.73
CA GLN A 266 7.39 -10.62 -44.42
C GLN A 266 6.75 -9.85 -43.26
N TRP A 267 6.49 -8.56 -43.43
CA TRP A 267 5.81 -7.73 -42.47
C TRP A 267 4.37 -8.18 -42.23
N ALA A 268 3.64 -8.48 -43.31
CA ALA A 268 2.28 -9.02 -43.20
C ALA A 268 2.26 -10.36 -42.46
N GLN A 269 3.20 -11.27 -42.78
CA GLN A 269 3.35 -12.55 -42.05
C GLN A 269 3.75 -12.34 -40.57
N PHE A 270 4.59 -11.37 -40.25
CA PHE A 270 4.97 -11.05 -38.90
C PHE A 270 3.78 -10.50 -38.07
N LEU A 271 2.88 -9.74 -38.69
CA LEU A 271 1.67 -9.21 -38.04
C LEU A 271 0.59 -10.28 -37.90
N ASP A 272 0.51 -11.24 -38.83
CA ASP A 272 -0.44 -12.35 -38.85
C ASP A 272 0.07 -13.48 -37.94
N SER A 273 0.00 -13.28 -36.64
CA SER A 273 0.39 -14.31 -35.67
C SER A 273 -0.82 -15.16 -35.30
N GLU A 274 -0.65 -16.49 -35.21
CA GLU A 274 -1.69 -17.45 -34.79
C GLU A 274 -2.29 -17.18 -33.40
N ALA A 275 -1.69 -16.33 -32.59
CA ALA A 275 -2.26 -15.83 -31.34
C ALA A 275 -3.04 -14.55 -31.63
N ASP A 276 -4.29 -14.50 -31.21
CA ASP A 276 -5.26 -13.38 -31.30
C ASP A 276 -4.75 -12.07 -30.64
N THR A 277 -3.44 -11.97 -30.39
CA THR A 277 -2.75 -10.86 -29.69
C THR A 277 -1.98 -10.01 -30.72
N GLN A 278 -2.33 -8.72 -30.77
CA GLN A 278 -1.60 -7.73 -31.57
C GLN A 278 -0.14 -7.65 -31.14
N ARG A 279 0.79 -7.60 -32.12
CA ARG A 279 2.21 -7.35 -31.88
C ARG A 279 2.43 -6.04 -31.14
N THR A 280 3.22 -6.07 -30.10
CA THR A 280 3.58 -4.88 -29.32
C THR A 280 4.46 -3.90 -30.13
N ILE A 281 4.46 -2.63 -29.75
CA ILE A 281 5.35 -1.61 -30.35
C ILE A 281 6.83 -2.04 -30.27
N ARG A 282 7.23 -2.70 -29.19
CA ARG A 282 8.58 -3.20 -28.98
C ARG A 282 8.95 -4.27 -30.03
N GLU A 283 8.09 -5.25 -30.23
CA GLU A 283 8.31 -6.32 -31.24
C GLU A 283 8.39 -5.73 -32.65
N LYS A 284 7.51 -4.79 -32.96
CA LYS A 284 7.54 -4.07 -34.23
C LYS A 284 8.84 -3.31 -34.43
N THR A 285 9.33 -2.62 -33.38
CA THR A 285 10.61 -1.88 -33.43
C THR A 285 11.81 -2.81 -33.62
N VAL A 286 11.84 -3.96 -32.93
CA VAL A 286 12.91 -4.95 -33.09
C VAL A 286 12.94 -5.47 -34.55
N TRP A 287 11.80 -5.86 -35.11
CA TRP A 287 11.71 -6.33 -36.49
C TRP A 287 12.21 -5.27 -37.49
N LEU A 288 11.78 -4.01 -37.31
CA LEU A 288 12.22 -2.88 -38.16
C LEU A 288 13.72 -2.66 -38.10
N ASN A 289 14.31 -2.68 -36.89
CA ASN A 289 15.77 -2.52 -36.72
C ASN A 289 16.55 -3.67 -37.42
N GLU A 290 16.06 -4.91 -37.32
CA GLU A 290 16.71 -6.10 -37.93
C GLU A 290 16.68 -6.04 -39.48
N HIS A 291 15.63 -5.42 -40.05
CA HIS A 291 15.44 -5.35 -41.49
C HIS A 291 15.88 -4.00 -42.11
N GLY A 292 16.45 -3.09 -41.28
CA GLY A 292 16.83 -1.75 -41.72
C GLY A 292 15.65 -0.91 -42.18
N CYS A 293 14.46 -1.19 -41.68
CA CYS A 293 13.22 -0.48 -41.99
C CYS A 293 12.93 0.60 -40.97
N ILE A 294 12.11 1.58 -41.32
CA ILE A 294 11.77 2.70 -40.45
C ILE A 294 10.27 2.86 -40.28
N ARG A 295 9.85 3.34 -39.10
CA ARG A 295 8.50 3.80 -38.86
C ARG A 295 8.46 5.30 -38.75
N ALA A 296 7.53 5.94 -39.49
CA ALA A 296 7.26 7.36 -39.43
C ALA A 296 5.76 7.62 -39.17
N GLU A 297 5.44 8.69 -38.48
CA GLU A 297 4.04 9.12 -38.25
C GLU A 297 3.73 10.34 -39.10
N LEU A 298 2.55 10.40 -39.71
CA LEU A 298 2.05 11.57 -40.44
C LEU A 298 1.86 12.73 -39.43
N VAL A 299 2.62 13.80 -39.59
CA VAL A 299 2.61 14.95 -38.65
C VAL A 299 2.00 16.22 -39.29
N GLU A 300 1.95 16.29 -40.62
CA GLU A 300 1.44 17.46 -41.31
C GLU A 300 0.81 17.06 -42.68
N LEU A 301 -0.29 17.72 -43.00
CA LEU A 301 -0.99 17.57 -44.27
C LEU A 301 -1.39 18.94 -44.80
N LYS A 302 -1.03 19.25 -46.05
CA LYS A 302 -1.30 20.55 -46.70
C LYS A 302 -0.83 21.76 -45.87
N GLY A 303 0.36 21.67 -45.26
CA GLY A 303 0.97 22.74 -44.45
C GLY A 303 0.34 22.92 -43.04
N LYS A 304 -0.58 22.02 -42.63
CA LYS A 304 -1.24 22.08 -41.32
C LYS A 304 -0.90 20.84 -40.48
N SER A 305 -0.74 21.03 -39.17
CA SER A 305 -0.54 19.92 -38.22
C SER A 305 -1.67 18.91 -38.36
N PHE A 306 -1.32 17.63 -38.52
CA PHE A 306 -2.27 16.55 -38.74
C PHE A 306 -2.81 16.04 -37.40
N LYS A 307 -4.07 16.32 -37.12
CA LYS A 307 -4.79 15.87 -35.92
C LYS A 307 -6.22 15.52 -36.29
N PRO A 308 -6.45 14.39 -36.95
CA PRO A 308 -7.79 13.99 -37.37
C PRO A 308 -8.60 13.51 -36.15
N GLU A 309 -9.82 14.04 -36.05
CA GLU A 309 -10.79 13.77 -34.98
C GLU A 309 -11.84 12.74 -35.38
N THR A 310 -11.90 12.41 -36.68
CA THR A 310 -12.88 11.45 -37.19
C THR A 310 -12.25 10.46 -38.16
N ARG A 311 -12.89 9.29 -38.30
CA ARG A 311 -12.46 8.23 -39.19
C ARG A 311 -12.43 8.64 -40.66
N GLU A 312 -13.38 9.48 -41.09
CA GLU A 312 -13.45 9.93 -42.49
C GLU A 312 -12.24 10.82 -42.83
N LYS A 313 -11.87 11.77 -41.92
CA LYS A 313 -10.70 12.63 -42.07
C LYS A 313 -9.40 11.80 -42.13
N ALA A 314 -9.33 10.75 -41.33
CA ALA A 314 -8.18 9.87 -41.30
C ALA A 314 -8.07 9.03 -42.60
N LEU A 315 -9.17 8.50 -43.06
CA LEU A 315 -9.19 7.72 -44.31
C LEU A 315 -8.82 8.57 -45.53
N VAL A 316 -9.42 9.76 -45.69
CA VAL A 316 -9.06 10.69 -46.75
C VAL A 316 -7.55 11.05 -46.72
N ALA A 317 -7.00 11.26 -45.53
CA ALA A 317 -5.55 11.54 -45.39
C ALA A 317 -4.69 10.32 -45.73
N ALA A 318 -5.10 9.11 -45.37
CA ALA A 318 -4.38 7.90 -45.71
C ALA A 318 -4.43 7.64 -47.24
N GLN A 319 -5.58 7.87 -47.87
CA GLN A 319 -5.73 7.76 -49.33
C GLN A 319 -4.87 8.77 -50.07
N ALA A 320 -4.72 9.99 -49.54
CA ALA A 320 -3.88 11.03 -50.14
C ALA A 320 -2.35 10.66 -50.19
N VAL A 321 -1.96 9.61 -49.42
CA VAL A 321 -0.59 9.08 -49.42
C VAL A 321 -0.49 7.67 -49.97
N GLY A 322 -1.46 7.26 -50.81
CA GLY A 322 -1.45 6.00 -51.56
C GLY A 322 -2.05 4.79 -50.81
N PHE A 323 -2.72 5.00 -49.69
CA PHE A 323 -3.44 3.90 -49.01
C PHE A 323 -4.73 3.55 -49.74
N THR A 324 -4.91 2.28 -50.10
CA THR A 324 -6.13 1.73 -50.67
C THR A 324 -6.78 0.88 -49.60
N LEU A 325 -8.05 1.18 -49.27
CA LEU A 325 -8.81 0.46 -48.25
C LEU A 325 -9.34 -0.85 -48.86
N ASP A 326 -8.95 -1.97 -48.29
CA ASP A 326 -9.46 -3.30 -48.67
C ASP A 326 -10.67 -3.70 -47.80
N LYS A 327 -10.60 -3.40 -46.50
CA LYS A 327 -11.64 -3.79 -45.57
C LYS A 327 -11.76 -2.81 -44.41
N GLU A 328 -12.98 -2.42 -44.09
CA GLU A 328 -13.34 -1.76 -42.83
C GLU A 328 -14.00 -2.79 -41.89
N THR A 329 -13.55 -2.84 -40.68
CA THR A 329 -14.17 -3.64 -39.62
C THR A 329 -14.58 -2.70 -38.49
N ALA A 330 -15.88 -2.58 -38.24
CA ALA A 330 -16.45 -1.79 -37.17
C ALA A 330 -17.14 -2.71 -36.16
N TRP A 331 -17.01 -2.36 -34.85
CA TRP A 331 -17.69 -3.09 -33.77
C TRP A 331 -17.96 -2.14 -32.59
N THR A 332 -18.93 -2.51 -31.74
CA THR A 332 -19.27 -1.77 -30.54
C THR A 332 -18.58 -2.39 -29.31
N ASP A 333 -17.86 -1.57 -28.52
CA ASP A 333 -17.29 -1.95 -27.24
C ASP A 333 -18.27 -1.55 -26.12
N GLU A 334 -19.05 -2.51 -25.62
CA GLU A 334 -20.08 -2.28 -24.59
C GLU A 334 -19.51 -1.74 -23.27
N ASN A 335 -18.23 -2.00 -22.98
CA ASN A 335 -17.57 -1.58 -21.76
C ASN A 335 -17.00 -0.16 -21.87
N ALA A 336 -16.91 0.41 -23.05
CA ALA A 336 -16.37 1.75 -23.26
C ALA A 336 -17.45 2.84 -23.11
N LYS A 337 -17.02 4.08 -22.93
CA LYS A 337 -17.87 5.26 -22.76
C LYS A 337 -17.76 6.20 -23.96
N GLY A 338 -18.86 6.90 -24.26
CA GLY A 338 -18.87 7.93 -25.28
C GLY A 338 -18.39 7.42 -26.65
N PRO A 339 -17.62 8.22 -27.40
CA PRO A 339 -17.11 7.85 -28.72
C PRO A 339 -16.27 6.56 -28.75
N ALA A 340 -15.66 6.19 -27.62
CA ALA A 340 -14.84 4.98 -27.54
C ALA A 340 -15.66 3.67 -27.62
N ARG A 341 -16.98 3.73 -27.61
CA ARG A 341 -17.85 2.57 -27.90
C ARG A 341 -17.77 2.15 -29.36
N GLU A 342 -17.61 3.11 -30.27
CA GLU A 342 -17.57 2.86 -31.70
C GLU A 342 -16.12 2.63 -32.13
N ARG A 343 -15.76 1.36 -32.29
CA ARG A 343 -14.42 0.92 -32.71
C ARG A 343 -14.39 0.67 -34.21
N CYS A 344 -13.32 1.08 -34.83
CA CYS A 344 -13.07 0.84 -36.22
C CYS A 344 -11.61 0.45 -36.49
N ARG A 345 -11.40 -0.48 -37.40
CA ARG A 345 -10.11 -0.89 -37.92
C ARG A 345 -10.12 -0.88 -39.42
N TYR A 346 -9.15 -0.23 -40.01
CA TYR A 346 -8.91 -0.25 -41.45
C TYR A 346 -7.84 -1.29 -41.79
N ALA A 347 -8.09 -2.12 -42.77
CA ALA A 347 -7.12 -2.97 -43.42
C ALA A 347 -7.00 -2.55 -44.88
N GLY A 348 -5.79 -2.42 -45.38
CA GLY A 348 -5.56 -1.99 -46.77
C GLY A 348 -4.10 -2.14 -47.13
N HIS A 349 -3.81 -1.82 -48.37
CA HIS A 349 -2.48 -1.90 -48.93
C HIS A 349 -2.07 -0.56 -49.53
N VAL A 350 -0.81 -0.41 -49.88
CA VAL A 350 -0.31 0.74 -50.60
C VAL A 350 -0.28 0.41 -52.06
N THR A 351 -1.03 1.18 -52.88
CA THR A 351 -1.05 1.02 -54.32
C THR A 351 0.17 1.72 -54.90
N ASP A 352 0.89 0.99 -55.73
CA ASP A 352 1.97 1.52 -56.54
C ASP A 352 1.34 2.27 -57.75
N GLN A 353 0.84 3.45 -57.50
CA GLN A 353 0.30 4.31 -58.53
C GLN A 353 1.38 5.31 -58.94
N GLY A 354 2.06 5.05 -60.04
CA GLY A 354 3.10 5.88 -60.61
C GLY A 354 2.89 7.37 -60.33
N ASP A 355 3.92 8.16 -60.28
CA ASP A 355 4.02 9.64 -60.07
C ASP A 355 3.24 10.33 -58.92
N ALA A 356 2.22 9.71 -58.34
CA ALA A 356 1.31 10.39 -57.40
C ALA A 356 1.70 10.27 -55.91
N ALA A 357 2.60 9.37 -55.54
CA ALA A 357 2.93 9.11 -54.13
C ALA A 357 4.42 8.74 -53.94
N GLU A 358 5.38 9.54 -54.46
CA GLU A 358 6.78 9.36 -54.14
C GLU A 358 7.07 9.81 -52.70
N PHE A 359 7.59 8.87 -51.91
CA PHE A 359 8.10 9.19 -50.56
C PHE A 359 9.59 9.54 -50.65
N GLN A 360 9.92 10.78 -50.31
CA GLN A 360 11.27 11.30 -50.37
C GLN A 360 11.70 11.88 -49.01
N ILE A 361 12.93 11.58 -48.59
CA ILE A 361 13.51 12.13 -47.39
C ILE A 361 13.95 13.59 -47.72
N THR A 362 13.32 14.54 -47.05
CA THR A 362 13.57 15.96 -47.28
C THR A 362 14.49 16.59 -46.26
N SER A 363 14.57 16.01 -45.07
CA SER A 363 15.44 16.55 -44.00
C SER A 363 15.88 15.42 -43.09
N ILE A 364 17.15 15.43 -42.71
CA ILE A 364 17.76 14.59 -41.69
C ILE A 364 18.47 15.50 -40.71
N GLN A 365 18.00 15.49 -39.46
CA GLN A 365 18.58 16.31 -38.41
C GLN A 365 19.04 15.45 -37.27
N THR A 366 20.33 15.39 -36.97
CA THR A 366 20.88 14.71 -35.81
C THR A 366 21.32 15.73 -34.76
N LYS A 367 20.80 15.56 -33.56
CA LYS A 367 21.08 16.43 -32.41
C LYS A 367 21.63 15.62 -31.25
N ARG A 368 22.76 16.07 -30.69
CA ARG A 368 23.29 15.50 -29.45
C ARG A 368 22.40 15.87 -28.27
N THR A 369 21.88 14.88 -27.55
CA THR A 369 21.06 15.02 -26.36
C THR A 369 21.72 14.32 -25.18
N ASN A 370 21.46 14.82 -23.98
CA ASN A 370 22.03 14.27 -22.74
C ASN A 370 20.93 13.77 -21.80
N SER A 371 21.07 12.54 -21.30
CA SER A 371 20.30 12.03 -20.17
C SER A 371 21.10 12.26 -18.90
N ARG A 372 20.61 13.10 -18.01
CA ARG A 372 21.29 13.43 -16.75
C ARG A 372 21.03 12.36 -15.68
N PRO A 373 22.00 12.09 -14.80
CA PRO A 373 21.78 11.25 -13.64
C PRO A 373 20.77 11.89 -12.66
N LEU A 374 20.05 11.06 -11.93
CA LEU A 374 19.09 11.52 -10.94
C LEU A 374 19.80 11.91 -9.65
N ALA A 375 19.19 12.81 -8.87
CA ALA A 375 19.65 13.22 -7.54
C ALA A 375 19.78 12.02 -6.58
N PRO A 376 20.64 12.10 -5.55
CA PRO A 376 20.68 11.10 -4.49
C PRO A 376 19.30 10.96 -3.82
N PHE A 377 19.06 9.84 -3.17
CA PHE A 377 17.74 9.57 -2.59
C PHE A 377 17.41 10.45 -1.40
N ILE A 378 16.18 10.94 -1.40
CA ILE A 378 15.44 11.37 -0.23
C ILE A 378 14.40 10.29 0.09
N THR A 379 13.72 10.37 1.24
CA THR A 379 12.72 9.37 1.66
C THR A 379 11.70 9.06 0.57
N SER A 380 11.14 10.10 -0.02
CA SER A 380 10.08 9.98 -1.02
C SER A 380 10.55 9.30 -2.30
N THR A 381 11.70 9.72 -2.84
CA THR A 381 12.26 9.16 -4.08
C THR A 381 12.75 7.73 -3.89
N LEU A 382 13.26 7.38 -2.70
CA LEU A 382 13.59 5.99 -2.34
C LEU A 382 12.33 5.11 -2.32
N GLN A 383 11.27 5.58 -1.68
CA GLN A 383 9.98 4.87 -1.62
C GLN A 383 9.41 4.63 -3.01
N GLN A 384 9.42 5.66 -3.89
CA GLN A 384 8.95 5.58 -5.28
C GLN A 384 9.79 4.59 -6.09
N SER A 385 11.11 4.68 -6.01
CA SER A 385 12.04 3.80 -6.72
C SER A 385 11.87 2.33 -6.29
N ALA A 386 11.76 2.08 -4.98
CA ALA A 386 11.53 0.74 -4.45
C ALA A 386 10.15 0.18 -4.83
N ALA A 387 9.11 1.02 -4.89
CA ALA A 387 7.78 0.59 -5.30
C ALA A 387 7.71 0.22 -6.79
N ILE A 388 8.39 0.99 -7.65
CA ILE A 388 8.41 0.78 -9.10
C ILE A 388 9.35 -0.39 -9.45
N GLY A 389 10.60 -0.34 -9.00
CA GLY A 389 11.65 -1.28 -9.39
C GLY A 389 11.63 -2.60 -8.63
N LEU A 390 11.33 -2.58 -7.34
CA LEU A 390 11.37 -3.76 -6.47
C LEU A 390 9.98 -4.28 -6.11
N GLY A 391 8.93 -3.53 -6.40
CA GLY A 391 7.57 -3.89 -6.03
C GLY A 391 7.29 -3.79 -4.52
N PHE A 392 8.10 -3.05 -3.77
CA PHE A 392 7.92 -2.90 -2.34
C PHE A 392 6.77 -1.94 -2.02
N LYS A 393 6.01 -2.24 -0.96
CA LYS A 393 5.12 -1.26 -0.34
C LYS A 393 5.95 -0.24 0.45
N LEU A 394 5.44 0.99 0.60
CA LEU A 394 6.15 2.08 1.28
C LEU A 394 6.60 1.67 2.69
N GLN A 395 5.72 1.01 3.46
CA GLN A 395 6.05 0.53 4.80
C GLN A 395 7.16 -0.54 4.81
N ARG A 396 7.19 -1.42 3.78
CA ARG A 396 8.26 -2.42 3.63
C ARG A 396 9.59 -1.74 3.35
N THR A 397 9.60 -0.75 2.46
CA THR A 397 10.79 0.06 2.14
C THR A 397 11.36 0.70 3.40
N MET A 398 10.53 1.43 4.18
CA MET A 398 11.00 2.12 5.38
C MET A 398 11.51 1.17 6.46
N ARG A 399 10.82 0.03 6.68
CA ARG A 399 11.30 -0.99 7.63
C ARG A 399 12.64 -1.58 7.21
N THR A 400 12.85 -1.83 5.92
CA THR A 400 14.12 -2.37 5.41
C THR A 400 15.22 -1.32 5.49
N ALA A 401 14.93 -0.06 5.16
CA ALA A 401 15.87 1.05 5.29
C ALA A 401 16.29 1.26 6.76
N GLN A 402 15.35 1.20 7.71
CA GLN A 402 15.64 1.27 9.15
C GLN A 402 16.63 0.19 9.59
N GLN A 403 16.46 -1.04 9.09
CA GLN A 403 17.38 -2.14 9.39
C GLN A 403 18.80 -1.88 8.86
N LEU A 404 18.89 -1.35 7.62
CA LEU A 404 20.18 -0.97 7.01
C LEU A 404 20.87 0.17 7.76
N TYR A 405 20.11 1.12 8.28
CA TYR A 405 20.62 2.24 9.07
C TYR A 405 21.10 1.80 10.46
N GLU A 406 20.27 1.03 11.19
CA GLU A 406 20.56 0.64 12.58
C GLU A 406 21.76 -0.30 12.73
N GLY A 407 22.07 -1.06 11.68
CA GLY A 407 23.23 -1.93 11.60
C GLY A 407 22.91 -3.40 11.36
N ILE A 408 23.78 -4.02 10.61
CA ILE A 408 23.73 -5.44 10.23
C ILE A 408 25.09 -6.08 10.50
N ASP A 409 25.08 -7.35 10.89
CA ASP A 409 26.31 -8.14 11.02
C ASP A 409 26.83 -8.50 9.62
N ILE A 410 28.06 -8.08 9.31
CA ILE A 410 28.73 -8.29 8.02
C ILE A 410 29.93 -9.18 8.23
N HIS A 411 30.05 -10.22 7.40
CA HIS A 411 31.20 -11.11 7.45
C HIS A 411 32.52 -10.35 7.21
N GLY A 412 33.52 -10.57 8.09
CA GLY A 412 34.81 -9.88 8.01
C GLY A 412 34.83 -8.45 8.53
N ILE A 413 33.72 -7.96 9.09
CA ILE A 413 33.65 -6.70 9.84
C ILE A 413 33.17 -7.05 11.26
N GLU A 414 33.91 -6.65 12.26
CA GLU A 414 33.59 -6.98 13.65
C GLU A 414 32.32 -6.26 14.09
N GLY A 415 31.27 -7.02 14.47
CA GLY A 415 29.98 -6.56 14.98
C GLY A 415 29.10 -5.83 13.96
N GLN A 416 27.97 -5.33 14.42
CA GLN A 416 26.97 -4.65 13.58
C GLN A 416 27.49 -3.33 13.03
N THR A 417 27.14 -3.04 11.76
CA THR A 417 27.57 -1.83 11.04
C THR A 417 26.37 -1.21 10.33
N GLY A 418 26.14 0.10 10.50
CA GLY A 418 25.17 0.88 9.74
C GLY A 418 25.63 1.01 8.29
N LEU A 419 24.78 0.60 7.34
CA LEU A 419 25.10 0.55 5.92
C LEU A 419 24.67 1.77 5.13
N ILE A 420 23.70 2.52 5.64
CA ILE A 420 23.19 3.74 5.00
C ILE A 420 23.08 4.88 6.00
N THR A 421 23.03 6.11 5.50
CA THR A 421 22.67 7.31 6.25
C THR A 421 21.20 7.26 6.70
N TYR A 422 20.80 8.19 7.54
CA TYR A 422 19.44 8.29 8.07
C TYR A 422 18.41 8.38 6.95
N MET A 423 17.40 7.50 6.98
CA MET A 423 16.50 7.30 5.86
C MET A 423 15.26 8.21 5.87
N ARG A 424 15.06 9.04 6.90
CA ARG A 424 13.97 10.04 6.96
C ARG A 424 14.55 11.42 6.71
N THR A 425 14.76 11.74 5.46
CA THR A 425 15.31 13.02 5.01
C THR A 425 14.61 13.51 3.76
N ASP A 426 14.50 14.80 3.62
CA ASP A 426 14.06 15.50 2.41
C ASP A 426 15.21 16.30 1.75
N SER A 427 16.43 16.16 2.28
CA SER A 427 17.63 16.79 1.76
C SER A 427 18.33 15.92 0.72
N THR A 428 18.74 16.54 -0.40
CA THR A 428 19.62 15.93 -1.42
C THR A 428 21.10 16.27 -1.20
N HIS A 429 21.42 16.93 -0.09
CA HIS A 429 22.79 17.32 0.24
C HIS A 429 23.67 16.08 0.48
N LEU A 430 24.90 16.14 0.02
CA LEU A 430 25.96 15.18 0.28
C LEU A 430 27.12 15.89 0.96
N SER A 431 27.70 15.31 2.00
CA SER A 431 28.89 15.84 2.64
C SER A 431 30.09 15.82 1.67
N ASP A 432 31.01 16.76 1.84
CA ASP A 432 32.22 16.85 0.99
C ASP A 432 33.04 15.54 1.03
N GLU A 433 33.14 14.90 2.20
CA GLU A 433 33.79 13.60 2.35
C GLU A 433 33.09 12.49 1.52
N ALA A 434 31.75 12.48 1.50
CA ALA A 434 31.00 11.52 0.70
C ALA A 434 31.21 11.75 -0.79
N ILE A 435 31.25 13.01 -1.22
CA ILE A 435 31.54 13.39 -2.61
C ILE A 435 32.96 12.96 -3.00
N GLU A 436 33.96 13.25 -2.19
CA GLU A 436 35.34 12.86 -2.44
C GLU A 436 35.48 11.34 -2.55
N SER A 437 34.91 10.62 -1.59
CA SER A 437 34.95 9.15 -1.53
C SER A 437 34.33 8.49 -2.77
N VAL A 438 33.14 8.94 -3.20
CA VAL A 438 32.49 8.37 -4.38
C VAL A 438 33.19 8.75 -5.68
N ARG A 439 33.75 9.96 -5.77
CA ARG A 439 34.52 10.41 -6.95
C ARG A 439 35.80 9.62 -7.10
N THR A 440 36.53 9.38 -6.01
CA THR A 440 37.69 8.49 -6.00
C THR A 440 37.30 7.07 -6.45
N PHE A 441 36.23 6.52 -5.90
CA PHE A 441 35.71 5.22 -6.29
C PHE A 441 35.36 5.14 -7.78
N ILE A 442 34.70 6.16 -8.34
CA ILE A 442 34.35 6.24 -9.77
C ILE A 442 35.63 6.23 -10.63
N ASN A 443 36.60 7.06 -10.30
CA ASN A 443 37.86 7.13 -11.03
C ASN A 443 38.61 5.80 -11.03
N ASP A 444 38.75 5.17 -9.87
CA ASP A 444 39.47 3.90 -9.72
C ASP A 444 38.78 2.73 -10.41
N LYS A 445 37.44 2.72 -10.41
CA LYS A 445 36.67 1.60 -10.94
C LYS A 445 36.28 1.71 -12.41
N TYR A 446 36.03 2.92 -12.89
CA TYR A 446 35.46 3.17 -14.23
C TYR A 446 36.36 4.04 -15.10
N GLY A 447 37.32 4.75 -14.53
CA GLY A 447 38.25 5.62 -15.20
C GLY A 447 37.77 7.07 -15.31
N ASN A 448 38.68 7.93 -15.73
CA ASN A 448 38.49 9.38 -15.74
C ASN A 448 37.37 9.87 -16.67
N ASP A 449 37.03 9.12 -17.74
CA ASP A 449 35.94 9.46 -18.65
C ASP A 449 34.58 9.42 -17.97
N TYR A 450 34.45 8.66 -16.88
CA TYR A 450 33.25 8.54 -16.06
C TYR A 450 33.24 9.47 -14.85
N LEU A 451 34.18 10.38 -14.74
CA LEU A 451 34.29 11.37 -13.66
C LEU A 451 34.11 12.79 -14.22
N PRO A 452 33.02 13.50 -13.93
CA PRO A 452 32.85 14.89 -14.31
C PRO A 452 33.94 15.77 -13.69
N GLU A 453 34.36 16.81 -14.37
CA GLU A 453 35.38 17.75 -13.87
C GLU A 453 35.00 18.34 -12.50
N LYS A 454 33.75 18.77 -12.38
CA LYS A 454 33.17 19.26 -11.10
C LYS A 454 32.15 18.27 -10.51
N PRO A 455 32.03 18.23 -9.18
CA PRO A 455 30.96 17.45 -8.56
C PRO A 455 29.57 17.87 -9.06
N ASN A 456 28.70 16.89 -9.28
CA ASN A 456 27.30 17.18 -9.55
C ASN A 456 26.60 17.67 -8.28
N THR A 457 25.93 18.81 -8.38
CA THR A 457 25.13 19.39 -7.28
C THR A 457 23.65 19.31 -7.61
N TYR A 458 22.84 19.09 -6.59
CA TYR A 458 21.39 18.92 -6.72
C TYR A 458 20.67 19.88 -5.78
N ALA A 459 19.77 20.70 -6.31
CA ALA A 459 18.94 21.56 -5.48
C ALA A 459 17.93 20.73 -4.68
N SER A 460 17.74 21.06 -3.41
CA SER A 460 16.62 20.51 -2.64
C SER A 460 15.31 21.11 -3.15
N SER A 461 14.28 20.29 -3.32
CA SER A 461 12.94 20.73 -3.69
C SER A 461 12.23 21.49 -2.56
N ASN A 462 12.68 21.30 -1.34
CA ASN A 462 12.16 21.96 -0.15
C ASN A 462 13.14 23.04 0.32
N LYS A 463 12.74 24.32 0.22
CA LYS A 463 13.56 25.46 0.69
C LYS A 463 13.76 25.47 2.21
N SER A 464 12.88 24.81 2.95
CA SER A 464 12.96 24.60 4.40
C SER A 464 13.60 23.26 4.78
N ALA A 465 14.17 22.51 3.80
CA ALA A 465 14.94 21.32 4.14
C ALA A 465 16.09 21.72 5.09
N GLN A 466 16.08 21.10 6.26
CA GLN A 466 17.06 21.41 7.28
C GLN A 466 18.47 21.14 6.76
N GLU A 467 19.33 22.14 6.73
CA GLU A 467 20.71 22.07 6.25
C GLU A 467 21.54 20.97 6.96
N ALA A 468 21.08 20.52 8.13
CA ALA A 468 21.73 19.47 8.93
C ALA A 468 21.48 18.04 8.41
N HIS A 469 20.56 17.84 7.44
CA HIS A 469 20.21 16.50 6.96
C HIS A 469 20.98 16.15 5.68
N GLU A 470 21.52 14.94 5.64
CA GLU A 470 22.17 14.39 4.45
C GLU A 470 21.22 13.48 3.66
N ALA A 471 21.47 13.32 2.37
CA ALA A 471 20.73 12.39 1.50
C ALA A 471 20.95 10.93 1.92
N ILE A 472 20.05 10.05 1.49
CA ILE A 472 20.17 8.60 1.72
C ILE A 472 21.25 8.03 0.80
N ARG A 473 22.34 7.59 1.38
CA ARG A 473 23.51 7.03 0.69
C ARG A 473 24.15 5.88 1.49
N PRO A 474 24.99 5.04 0.87
CA PRO A 474 25.87 4.13 1.64
C PRO A 474 26.77 4.90 2.58
N THR A 475 27.05 4.33 3.74
CA THR A 475 28.02 4.90 4.70
C THR A 475 29.45 4.80 4.18
N ASP A 476 29.75 3.78 3.37
CA ASP A 476 31.02 3.58 2.67
C ASP A 476 30.74 2.99 1.28
N VAL A 477 31.09 3.73 0.23
CA VAL A 477 30.89 3.33 -1.18
C VAL A 477 31.68 2.06 -1.56
N ARG A 478 32.77 1.76 -0.86
CA ARG A 478 33.62 0.57 -1.08
C ARG A 478 32.94 -0.72 -0.63
N ILE A 479 31.93 -0.63 0.22
CA ILE A 479 31.08 -1.77 0.59
C ILE A 479 30.08 -1.98 -0.55
N THR A 480 30.53 -2.63 -1.62
CA THR A 480 29.71 -2.84 -2.82
C THR A 480 28.57 -3.85 -2.56
N PRO A 481 27.46 -3.77 -3.33
CA PRO A 481 26.37 -4.75 -3.20
C PRO A 481 26.85 -6.20 -3.37
N LYS A 482 27.81 -6.45 -4.27
CA LYS A 482 28.38 -7.78 -4.50
C LYS A 482 29.02 -8.37 -3.25
N ARG A 483 29.69 -7.56 -2.44
CA ARG A 483 30.32 -7.98 -1.17
C ARG A 483 29.27 -8.40 -0.14
N LEU A 484 28.10 -7.78 -0.14
CA LEU A 484 27.03 -8.01 0.85
C LEU A 484 26.03 -9.08 0.46
N GLN A 485 26.21 -9.75 -0.68
CA GLN A 485 25.21 -10.66 -1.23
C GLN A 485 24.85 -11.82 -0.28
N HIS A 486 25.75 -12.26 0.56
CA HIS A 486 25.57 -13.37 1.50
C HIS A 486 25.21 -12.93 2.92
N ASP A 487 25.40 -11.66 3.26
CA ASP A 487 25.16 -11.11 4.59
C ASP A 487 23.75 -10.50 4.74
N LEU A 488 23.19 -10.03 3.62
CA LEU A 488 21.90 -9.38 3.58
C LEU A 488 20.76 -10.36 3.24
N THR A 489 19.59 -10.10 3.80
CA THR A 489 18.35 -10.70 3.28
C THR A 489 18.07 -10.17 1.88
N GLU A 490 17.26 -10.90 1.10
CA GLU A 490 16.92 -10.50 -0.27
C GLU A 490 16.37 -9.07 -0.35
N ASP A 491 15.51 -8.67 0.61
CA ASP A 491 14.94 -7.33 0.67
C ASP A 491 16.01 -6.26 0.95
N GLN A 492 16.87 -6.53 1.93
CA GLN A 492 17.97 -5.64 2.31
C GLN A 492 18.96 -5.49 1.17
N TYR A 493 19.31 -6.59 0.51
CA TYR A 493 20.21 -6.57 -0.64
C TYR A 493 19.67 -5.73 -1.80
N LYS A 494 18.41 -5.97 -2.20
CA LYS A 494 17.77 -5.22 -3.28
C LYS A 494 17.71 -3.72 -2.98
N LEU A 495 17.30 -3.36 -1.76
CA LEU A 495 17.19 -1.95 -1.37
C LEU A 495 18.56 -1.30 -1.27
N TYR A 496 19.55 -1.94 -0.64
CA TYR A 496 20.92 -1.45 -0.56
C TYR A 496 21.53 -1.25 -1.94
N LYS A 497 21.38 -2.24 -2.84
CA LYS A 497 21.84 -2.13 -4.23
C LYS A 497 21.24 -0.88 -4.92
N THR A 498 19.94 -0.65 -4.78
CA THR A 498 19.27 0.52 -5.35
C THR A 498 19.83 1.84 -4.79
N ILE A 499 20.10 1.91 -3.49
CA ILE A 499 20.68 3.09 -2.83
C ILE A 499 22.12 3.31 -3.30
N TRP A 500 22.90 2.25 -3.34
CA TRP A 500 24.30 2.30 -3.76
C TRP A 500 24.46 2.73 -5.22
N GLU A 501 23.69 2.12 -6.12
CA GLU A 501 23.70 2.48 -7.55
C GLU A 501 23.31 3.95 -7.75
N ARG A 502 22.29 4.44 -7.05
CA ARG A 502 21.88 5.84 -7.13
C ARG A 502 22.97 6.79 -6.65
N PHE A 503 23.64 6.46 -5.55
CA PHE A 503 24.72 7.28 -4.99
C PHE A 503 25.92 7.36 -5.93
N VAL A 504 26.36 6.25 -6.51
CA VAL A 504 27.46 6.25 -7.48
C VAL A 504 27.06 7.02 -8.74
N THR A 505 25.89 6.71 -9.31
CA THR A 505 25.45 7.30 -10.56
C THR A 505 25.20 8.80 -10.45
N CYS A 506 24.79 9.32 -9.28
CA CYS A 506 24.54 10.74 -9.13
C CYS A 506 25.81 11.60 -9.31
N GLN A 507 27.00 11.04 -9.13
CA GLN A 507 28.28 11.72 -9.34
C GLN A 507 28.96 11.35 -10.67
N MET A 508 28.29 10.63 -11.57
CA MET A 508 28.78 10.27 -12.91
C MET A 508 28.30 11.26 -13.98
N PRO A 509 28.96 11.29 -15.16
CA PRO A 509 28.55 12.15 -16.27
C PRO A 509 27.23 11.69 -16.90
N PRO A 510 26.49 12.58 -17.58
CA PRO A 510 25.30 12.22 -18.32
C PRO A 510 25.62 11.26 -19.49
N ALA A 511 24.65 10.39 -19.77
CA ALA A 511 24.67 9.58 -20.98
C ALA A 511 24.38 10.46 -22.20
N LYS A 512 25.11 10.23 -23.31
CA LYS A 512 25.01 11.04 -24.54
C LYS A 512 24.36 10.21 -25.65
N TRP A 513 23.36 10.80 -26.29
CA TRP A 513 22.59 10.18 -27.36
C TRP A 513 22.65 11.04 -28.62
N ASP A 514 22.77 10.43 -29.77
CA ASP A 514 22.46 11.06 -31.03
C ASP A 514 21.00 10.76 -31.37
N ALA A 515 20.17 11.79 -31.25
CA ALA A 515 18.77 11.75 -31.62
C ALA A 515 18.60 12.27 -33.05
N THR A 516 18.14 11.38 -33.94
CA THR A 516 17.97 11.71 -35.35
C THR A 516 16.48 11.81 -35.65
N THR A 517 16.10 12.91 -36.28
CA THR A 517 14.75 13.14 -36.80
C THR A 517 14.86 13.18 -38.32
N VAL A 518 13.98 12.43 -38.99
CA VAL A 518 13.90 12.34 -40.44
C VAL A 518 12.51 12.78 -40.86
N ASP A 519 12.42 13.80 -41.70
CA ASP A 519 11.19 14.21 -42.37
C ASP A 519 11.11 13.61 -43.77
N ILE A 520 9.99 12.98 -44.07
CA ILE A 520 9.68 12.28 -45.32
C ILE A 520 8.44 12.93 -45.90
N HIS A 521 8.54 13.41 -47.12
CA HIS A 521 7.44 14.02 -47.84
C HIS A 521 6.84 13.04 -48.85
N CYS A 522 5.55 13.12 -49.01
CA CYS A 522 4.75 12.45 -50.01
C CYS A 522 3.67 13.45 -50.47
N GLY A 523 3.90 14.13 -51.56
CA GLY A 523 3.03 15.23 -52.01
C GLY A 523 2.81 16.27 -50.91
N PRO A 524 1.55 16.54 -50.54
CA PRO A 524 1.26 17.53 -49.48
C PRO A 524 1.40 16.98 -48.04
N ALA A 525 1.83 15.75 -47.86
CA ALA A 525 1.92 15.06 -46.59
C ALA A 525 3.39 14.99 -46.11
N ARG A 526 3.59 15.22 -44.82
CA ARG A 526 4.89 15.09 -44.17
C ARG A 526 4.81 14.07 -43.02
N PHE A 527 5.60 13.01 -43.19
CA PHE A 527 5.84 12.01 -42.13
C PHE A 527 7.10 12.35 -41.35
N ARG A 528 7.14 11.94 -40.09
CA ARG A 528 8.33 12.12 -39.24
C ARG A 528 8.72 10.81 -38.60
N ALA A 529 9.95 10.38 -38.79
CA ALA A 529 10.59 9.29 -38.06
C ALA A 529 11.56 9.86 -37.04
N ASN A 530 11.62 9.20 -35.86
CA ASN A 530 12.57 9.53 -34.81
C ASN A 530 13.33 8.28 -34.41
N GLY A 531 14.62 8.36 -34.28
CA GLY A 531 15.50 7.35 -33.77
C GLY A 531 16.55 7.93 -32.85
N ARG A 532 17.21 7.09 -32.06
CA ARG A 532 18.32 7.51 -31.22
C ARG A 532 19.35 6.40 -31.04
N VAL A 533 20.60 6.79 -30.99
CA VAL A 533 21.73 5.87 -30.76
C VAL A 533 22.51 6.37 -29.52
N LEU A 534 22.82 5.43 -28.62
CA LEU A 534 23.64 5.74 -27.46
C LEU A 534 25.11 5.86 -27.88
N VAL A 535 25.70 7.03 -27.69
CA VAL A 535 27.09 7.35 -28.06
C VAL A 535 28.03 7.17 -26.87
N PHE A 536 27.57 7.54 -25.69
CA PHE A 536 28.30 7.40 -24.43
C PHE A 536 27.33 7.01 -23.31
N ASP A 537 27.61 5.90 -22.64
CA ASP A 537 26.71 5.35 -21.66
C ASP A 537 26.68 6.13 -20.34
N GLY A 538 27.76 6.87 -20.00
CA GLY A 538 27.80 7.69 -18.78
C GLY A 538 27.35 6.90 -17.54
N PHE A 539 26.39 7.45 -16.80
CA PHE A 539 25.89 6.81 -15.58
C PHE A 539 25.16 5.48 -15.82
N TYR A 540 24.73 5.17 -17.04
CA TYR A 540 24.15 3.85 -17.37
C TYR A 540 25.15 2.72 -17.23
N ARG A 541 26.45 3.01 -17.19
CA ARG A 541 27.50 2.01 -16.89
C ARG A 541 27.26 1.27 -15.58
N VAL A 542 26.61 1.93 -14.62
CA VAL A 542 26.31 1.38 -13.30
C VAL A 542 24.84 0.99 -13.18
N SER A 543 23.92 1.86 -13.61
CA SER A 543 22.47 1.62 -13.45
C SER A 543 21.87 0.69 -14.51
N GLY A 544 22.61 0.40 -15.58
CA GLY A 544 22.07 -0.21 -16.78
C GLY A 544 21.27 0.76 -17.64
N GLN A 545 21.23 0.50 -18.93
CA GLN A 545 20.42 1.27 -19.88
C GLN A 545 18.95 0.85 -19.75
N PRO A 546 18.02 1.78 -19.51
CA PRO A 546 16.60 1.48 -19.51
C PRO A 546 16.14 1.07 -20.92
N ASN A 547 15.33 0.01 -21.01
CA ASN A 547 14.75 -0.47 -22.28
C ASN A 547 15.77 -0.80 -23.39
N SER A 548 16.97 -1.27 -23.04
CA SER A 548 17.95 -1.68 -24.06
C SER A 548 17.33 -2.65 -25.07
N GLY A 549 17.52 -2.37 -26.37
CA GLY A 549 16.98 -3.16 -27.46
C GLY A 549 15.55 -2.80 -27.89
N SER A 550 14.96 -1.71 -27.38
CA SER A 550 13.65 -1.21 -27.83
C SER A 550 13.71 0.20 -28.47
N GLU A 551 14.89 0.75 -28.61
CA GLU A 551 15.09 2.02 -29.30
C GLU A 551 14.97 1.83 -30.81
N ALA A 552 14.29 2.77 -31.49
CA ALA A 552 14.29 2.83 -32.93
C ALA A 552 15.68 3.27 -33.40
N ILE A 553 16.37 2.40 -34.11
CA ILE A 553 17.65 2.64 -34.73
C ILE A 553 17.39 2.91 -36.21
N LEU A 554 17.62 4.15 -36.66
CA LEU A 554 17.45 4.47 -38.07
C LEU A 554 18.64 3.92 -38.85
N PRO A 555 18.41 3.29 -40.03
CA PRO A 555 19.49 2.89 -40.94
C PRO A 555 20.22 4.10 -41.49
N GLN A 556 21.29 3.90 -42.26
CA GLN A 556 21.93 4.98 -42.99
C GLN A 556 20.99 5.51 -44.07
N LEU A 557 20.62 6.76 -43.97
CA LEU A 557 19.71 7.48 -44.86
C LEU A 557 20.42 8.72 -45.45
N GLN A 558 20.02 9.11 -46.65
CA GLN A 558 20.53 10.32 -47.29
C GLN A 558 19.40 11.32 -47.57
N GLN A 559 19.71 12.58 -47.56
CA GLN A 559 18.76 13.59 -47.98
C GLN A 559 18.44 13.37 -49.48
N ASP A 560 17.23 13.69 -49.87
CA ASP A 560 16.64 13.46 -51.19
C ASP A 560 16.53 11.99 -51.63
N GLN A 561 16.86 11.05 -50.72
CA GLN A 561 16.69 9.62 -50.99
C GLN A 561 15.20 9.29 -51.08
N ARG A 562 14.84 8.53 -52.13
CA ARG A 562 13.51 7.89 -52.22
C ARG A 562 13.47 6.67 -51.33
N ILE A 563 12.33 6.48 -50.68
CA ILE A 563 12.04 5.32 -49.83
C ILE A 563 10.70 4.70 -50.23
N SER A 564 10.59 3.42 -50.05
CA SER A 564 9.41 2.68 -50.48
C SER A 564 8.56 2.30 -49.27
N PRO A 565 7.23 2.52 -49.33
CA PRO A 565 6.32 2.14 -48.21
C PRO A 565 6.11 0.62 -48.22
N ILE A 566 6.23 0.00 -47.03
CA ILE A 566 5.87 -1.39 -46.77
C ILE A 566 4.39 -1.47 -46.38
N GLN A 567 3.95 -0.52 -45.56
CA GLN A 567 2.58 -0.39 -45.08
C GLN A 567 2.26 1.04 -44.67
N ILE A 568 1.04 1.46 -44.96
CA ILE A 568 0.41 2.64 -44.33
C ILE A 568 -0.68 2.14 -43.40
N ASP A 569 -0.68 2.55 -42.14
CA ASP A 569 -1.55 2.01 -41.09
C ASP A 569 -2.30 3.15 -40.38
N PRO A 570 -3.53 3.47 -40.81
CA PRO A 570 -4.39 4.41 -40.10
C PRO A 570 -5.00 3.69 -38.89
N THR A 571 -4.68 4.16 -37.70
CA THR A 571 -5.09 3.58 -36.40
C THR A 571 -5.95 4.52 -35.60
N GLN A 572 -7.07 4.01 -35.07
CA GLN A 572 -7.97 4.70 -34.16
C GLN A 572 -7.39 4.72 -32.75
N HIS A 573 -7.40 5.86 -32.11
CA HIS A 573 -6.98 6.06 -30.71
C HIS A 573 -8.04 6.81 -29.93
N PHE A 574 -8.08 6.57 -28.63
CA PHE A 574 -8.92 7.33 -27.72
C PHE A 574 -8.10 7.87 -26.58
N SER A 575 -8.44 9.07 -26.14
CA SER A 575 -7.83 9.62 -24.92
C SER A 575 -8.20 8.72 -23.73
N SER A 576 -7.28 8.62 -22.77
CA SER A 576 -7.45 7.79 -21.58
C SER A 576 -7.73 8.64 -20.34
N PRO A 577 -8.53 8.18 -19.40
CA PRO A 577 -8.75 8.88 -18.14
C PRO A 577 -7.43 8.98 -17.36
N PRO A 578 -7.31 9.96 -16.43
CA PRO A 578 -6.13 10.04 -15.59
C PRO A 578 -5.94 8.73 -14.80
N ALA A 579 -4.72 8.21 -14.79
CA ALA A 579 -4.42 6.94 -14.12
C ALA A 579 -4.75 7.00 -12.62
N ARG A 580 -5.30 5.90 -12.07
CA ARG A 580 -5.45 5.74 -10.62
C ARG A 580 -4.10 5.82 -9.93
N TYR A 581 -4.08 6.34 -8.71
CA TYR A 581 -2.86 6.37 -7.92
C TYR A 581 -2.40 4.96 -7.53
N THR A 582 -1.09 4.75 -7.54
CA THR A 582 -0.43 3.70 -6.75
C THR A 582 0.01 4.29 -5.41
N GLU A 583 0.45 3.48 -4.44
CA GLU A 583 1.03 4.01 -3.20
C GLU A 583 2.14 5.04 -3.49
N ALA A 584 3.02 4.73 -4.46
CA ALA A 584 4.12 5.61 -4.85
C ALA A 584 3.66 6.93 -5.49
N SER A 585 2.69 6.89 -6.41
CA SER A 585 2.20 8.11 -7.06
C SER A 585 1.30 8.94 -6.16
N LEU A 586 0.59 8.31 -5.21
CA LEU A 586 -0.14 9.04 -4.16
C LEU A 586 0.84 9.73 -3.20
N GLN A 587 1.90 9.04 -2.79
CA GLN A 587 2.95 9.63 -1.95
C GLN A 587 3.61 10.82 -2.66
N LYS A 588 3.94 10.68 -3.95
CA LYS A 588 4.47 11.79 -4.77
C LYS A 588 3.49 12.98 -4.80
N LYS A 589 2.20 12.71 -4.98
CA LYS A 589 1.17 13.75 -4.98
C LYS A 589 1.03 14.45 -3.62
N LEU A 590 1.10 13.70 -2.51
CA LEU A 590 1.11 14.28 -1.16
C LEU A 590 2.31 15.20 -0.94
N GLU A 591 3.49 14.80 -1.41
CA GLU A 591 4.72 15.59 -1.33
C GLU A 591 4.62 16.88 -2.17
N GLU A 592 4.16 16.78 -3.42
CA GLU A 592 3.93 17.93 -4.31
C GLU A 592 2.98 18.97 -3.70
N GLU A 593 1.97 18.50 -2.97
CA GLU A 593 0.99 19.35 -2.27
C GLU A 593 1.47 19.79 -0.87
N GLY A 594 2.66 19.39 -0.43
CA GLY A 594 3.19 19.71 0.89
C GLY A 594 2.45 19.03 2.05
N ILE A 595 1.73 17.94 1.79
CA ILE A 595 0.90 17.22 2.77
C ILE A 595 1.68 16.07 3.39
N GLY A 596 1.90 16.11 4.69
CA GLY A 596 2.70 15.10 5.41
C GLY A 596 4.20 15.41 5.32
N ARG A 597 4.99 14.52 5.94
CA ARG A 597 6.47 14.64 6.01
C ARG A 597 7.09 13.24 5.86
N PRO A 598 8.41 13.11 5.64
CA PRO A 598 9.09 11.82 5.46
C PRO A 598 8.73 10.74 6.48
N SER A 599 8.49 11.11 7.73
CA SER A 599 8.08 10.19 8.81
C SER A 599 6.65 9.68 8.69
N THR A 600 5.76 10.36 7.94
CA THR A 600 4.30 10.10 7.97
C THR A 600 3.71 9.52 6.70
N TYR A 601 4.33 9.66 5.52
CA TYR A 601 3.77 9.19 4.25
C TYR A 601 3.31 7.73 4.29
N ALA A 602 4.19 6.82 4.71
CA ALA A 602 3.88 5.40 4.74
C ALA A 602 2.72 5.07 5.70
N SER A 603 2.65 5.74 6.85
CA SER A 603 1.60 5.53 7.86
C SER A 603 0.24 6.09 7.42
N ILE A 604 0.21 7.24 6.74
CA ILE A 604 -1.00 7.83 6.18
C ILE A 604 -1.62 6.89 5.15
N ILE A 605 -0.83 6.45 4.16
CA ILE A 605 -1.30 5.59 3.07
C ILE A 605 -1.72 4.22 3.59
N GLN A 606 -1.02 3.66 4.57
CA GLN A 606 -1.45 2.43 5.23
C GLN A 606 -2.76 2.62 6.00
N THR A 607 -2.92 3.75 6.71
CA THR A 607 -4.12 4.03 7.52
C THR A 607 -5.38 4.10 6.66
N ILE A 608 -5.36 4.81 5.53
CA ILE A 608 -6.54 4.93 4.66
C ILE A 608 -6.95 3.59 4.05
N GLN A 609 -5.98 2.68 3.81
CA GLN A 609 -6.25 1.31 3.37
C GLN A 609 -6.78 0.44 4.52
N ASP A 610 -6.18 0.49 5.72
CA ASP A 610 -6.64 -0.26 6.90
C ASP A 610 -8.06 0.14 7.34
N ARG A 611 -8.43 1.40 7.13
CA ARG A 611 -9.77 1.94 7.38
C ARG A 611 -10.76 1.61 6.27
N LYS A 612 -10.29 1.03 5.16
CA LYS A 612 -11.11 0.70 4.00
C LYS A 612 -11.76 1.93 3.34
N TYR A 613 -11.14 3.09 3.44
CA TYR A 613 -11.53 4.27 2.66
C TYR A 613 -11.01 4.18 1.23
N VAL A 614 -9.86 3.52 1.08
CA VAL A 614 -9.19 3.21 -0.17
C VAL A 614 -8.83 1.73 -0.18
N ASP A 615 -8.94 1.08 -1.33
CA ASP A 615 -8.52 -0.32 -1.52
C ASP A 615 -7.79 -0.47 -2.87
N THR A 616 -7.21 -1.63 -3.12
CA THR A 616 -6.60 -1.98 -4.43
C THR A 616 -7.64 -2.64 -5.33
N VAL A 617 -7.55 -2.39 -6.64
CA VAL A 617 -8.53 -2.91 -7.63
C VAL A 617 -8.56 -4.44 -7.59
N VAL A 618 -7.40 -5.07 -7.69
CA VAL A 618 -7.21 -6.52 -7.49
C VAL A 618 -5.89 -6.76 -6.77
N PRO A 619 -5.66 -7.92 -6.15
CA PRO A 619 -4.43 -8.18 -5.38
C PRO A 619 -3.12 -7.98 -6.14
N ARG A 620 -3.11 -8.19 -7.46
CA ARG A 620 -1.93 -7.98 -8.32
C ARG A 620 -1.83 -6.56 -8.87
N ASP A 621 -2.94 -5.83 -8.93
CA ASP A 621 -2.99 -4.45 -9.37
C ASP A 621 -2.76 -3.52 -8.17
N LYS A 622 -1.63 -2.82 -8.18
CA LYS A 622 -1.23 -1.90 -7.10
C LYS A 622 -1.95 -0.56 -7.17
N ARG A 623 -2.86 -0.36 -8.11
CA ARG A 623 -3.64 0.88 -8.25
C ARG A 623 -4.70 0.97 -7.15
N LEU A 624 -4.83 2.16 -6.58
CA LEU A 624 -5.74 2.49 -5.50
C LEU A 624 -7.03 3.07 -6.06
N TYR A 625 -8.16 2.65 -5.52
CA TYR A 625 -9.45 3.26 -5.81
C TYR A 625 -10.16 3.67 -4.52
N ALA A 626 -11.03 4.67 -4.61
CA ALA A 626 -11.87 5.09 -3.50
C ALA A 626 -13.05 4.13 -3.33
N THR A 627 -13.22 3.59 -2.12
CA THR A 627 -14.40 2.79 -1.80
C THR A 627 -15.63 3.68 -1.62
N ASP A 628 -16.83 3.12 -1.70
CA ASP A 628 -18.07 3.88 -1.38
C ASP A 628 -18.02 4.48 0.03
N LEU A 629 -17.42 3.74 0.99
CA LEU A 629 -17.21 4.27 2.34
C LEU A 629 -16.30 5.51 2.31
N GLY A 630 -15.21 5.44 1.56
CA GLY A 630 -14.29 6.56 1.39
C GLY A 630 -14.98 7.78 0.77
N LYS A 631 -15.78 7.57 -0.27
CA LYS A 631 -16.55 8.65 -0.93
C LYS A 631 -17.52 9.32 0.05
N VAL A 632 -18.35 8.54 0.75
CA VAL A 632 -19.35 9.08 1.72
C VAL A 632 -18.67 9.81 2.88
N VAL A 633 -17.59 9.23 3.45
CA VAL A 633 -16.86 9.90 4.54
C VAL A 633 -16.24 11.21 4.05
N THR A 634 -15.67 11.22 2.84
CA THR A 634 -15.08 12.43 2.25
C THR A 634 -16.14 13.51 2.05
N ASP A 635 -17.31 13.18 1.49
CA ASP A 635 -18.39 14.15 1.25
C ASP A 635 -18.88 14.76 2.56
N LYS A 636 -19.17 13.93 3.55
CA LYS A 636 -19.61 14.40 4.87
C LYS A 636 -18.57 15.28 5.56
N LEU A 637 -17.29 15.00 5.37
CA LEU A 637 -16.20 15.81 5.94
C LEU A 637 -15.97 17.11 5.16
N VAL A 638 -16.09 17.07 3.82
CA VAL A 638 -15.98 18.29 2.97
C VAL A 638 -17.13 19.27 3.29
N ASP A 639 -18.36 18.77 3.43
CA ASP A 639 -19.52 19.58 3.74
C ASP A 639 -19.42 20.23 5.14
N ALA A 640 -18.95 19.45 6.13
CA ALA A 640 -18.89 19.92 7.52
C ALA A 640 -17.62 20.72 7.86
N PHE A 641 -16.50 20.38 7.25
CA PHE A 641 -15.17 20.94 7.55
C PHE A 641 -14.43 21.34 6.26
N PRO A 642 -14.98 22.25 5.44
CA PRO A 642 -14.41 22.56 4.13
C PRO A 642 -12.95 23.03 4.23
N LYS A 643 -12.60 23.82 5.25
CA LYS A 643 -11.26 24.34 5.48
C LYS A 643 -10.26 23.22 5.83
N ILE A 644 -10.62 22.30 6.75
CA ILE A 644 -9.73 21.18 7.14
C ILE A 644 -9.55 20.17 6.02
N MET A 645 -10.55 20.01 5.18
CA MET A 645 -10.52 19.14 4.02
C MET A 645 -9.82 19.76 2.82
N ASP A 646 -9.47 21.05 2.89
CA ASP A 646 -8.73 21.75 1.83
C ASP A 646 -7.26 21.34 1.81
N VAL A 647 -6.74 21.09 0.60
CA VAL A 647 -5.35 20.66 0.36
C VAL A 647 -4.37 21.77 0.75
N GLY A 648 -4.66 23.02 0.35
CA GLY A 648 -3.83 24.19 0.63
C GLY A 648 -3.79 24.51 2.12
N TYR A 649 -4.92 24.38 2.83
CA TYR A 649 -4.95 24.56 4.28
C TYR A 649 -4.15 23.50 5.04
N THR A 650 -4.18 22.26 4.59
CA THR A 650 -3.35 21.21 5.21
C THR A 650 -1.87 21.49 5.03
N LYS A 651 -1.45 21.96 3.85
CA LYS A 651 -0.10 22.44 3.60
C LYS A 651 0.26 23.59 4.55
N TYR A 652 -0.60 24.62 4.60
CA TYR A 652 -0.40 25.78 5.49
C TYR A 652 -0.15 25.35 6.96
N MET A 653 -0.93 24.40 7.47
CA MET A 653 -0.75 23.90 8.84
C MET A 653 0.55 23.11 9.03
N GLU A 654 1.04 22.39 8.01
CA GLU A 654 2.35 21.73 8.06
C GLU A 654 3.48 22.77 8.03
N ASP A 655 3.32 23.83 7.24
CA ASP A 655 4.29 24.93 7.18
C ASP A 655 4.32 25.72 8.50
N GLU A 656 3.16 25.94 9.16
CA GLU A 656 3.13 26.56 10.51
C GLU A 656 3.85 25.70 11.57
N LEU A 657 3.68 24.36 11.52
CA LEU A 657 4.40 23.45 12.40
C LEU A 657 5.92 23.47 12.14
N ASP A 658 6.37 23.67 10.90
CA ASP A 658 7.78 23.84 10.59
C ASP A 658 8.31 25.20 11.07
N LYS A 659 7.51 26.27 11.04
CA LYS A 659 7.86 27.57 11.65
C LYS A 659 8.05 27.47 13.17
N VAL A 660 7.22 26.69 13.87
CA VAL A 660 7.41 26.43 15.30
C VAL A 660 8.79 25.81 15.54
N GLU A 661 9.23 24.88 14.65
CA GLU A 661 10.53 24.22 14.78
C GLU A 661 11.72 25.16 14.50
N VAL A 662 11.62 25.97 13.43
CA VAL A 662 12.76 26.75 12.90
C VAL A 662 12.72 28.20 13.36
N GLU A 663 11.55 28.85 13.25
CA GLU A 663 11.37 30.30 13.50
C GLU A 663 10.95 30.60 14.94
N ARG A 664 10.77 29.59 15.79
CA ARG A 664 10.31 29.73 17.19
C ARG A 664 8.93 30.35 17.32
N HIS A 665 8.04 30.11 16.34
CA HIS A 665 6.66 30.59 16.40
C HIS A 665 5.91 29.98 17.59
N ASP A 666 5.01 30.75 18.22
CA ASP A 666 4.24 30.26 19.37
C ASP A 666 3.23 29.17 18.93
N TRP A 667 3.43 27.96 19.39
CA TRP A 667 2.61 26.81 19.08
C TRP A 667 1.21 26.90 19.73
N VAL A 668 1.05 27.62 20.84
CA VAL A 668 -0.23 27.81 21.54
C VAL A 668 -1.10 28.77 20.72
N GLU A 669 -0.52 29.87 20.25
CA GLU A 669 -1.21 30.83 19.38
C GLU A 669 -1.66 30.14 18.09
N MET A 670 -0.82 29.31 17.47
CA MET A 670 -1.17 28.50 16.30
C MET A 670 -2.36 27.57 16.58
N LEU A 671 -2.40 26.91 17.74
CA LEU A 671 -3.51 26.03 18.12
C LEU A 671 -4.80 26.81 18.39
N HIS A 672 -4.75 27.99 18.98
CA HIS A 672 -5.92 28.87 19.15
C HIS A 672 -6.49 29.32 17.81
N ALA A 673 -5.63 29.73 16.87
CA ALA A 673 -6.04 30.13 15.51
C ALA A 673 -6.70 28.97 14.73
N PHE A 674 -6.31 27.74 15.01
CA PHE A 674 -6.94 26.54 14.46
C PHE A 674 -8.24 26.20 15.19
N TYR A 675 -8.24 26.17 16.52
CA TYR A 675 -9.31 25.56 17.32
C TYR A 675 -10.62 26.36 17.31
N GLY A 676 -10.56 27.68 17.32
CA GLY A 676 -11.77 28.53 17.28
C GLY A 676 -12.70 28.20 16.11
N PRO A 677 -12.24 28.39 14.86
CA PRO A 677 -13.05 28.05 13.66
C PRO A 677 -13.40 26.55 13.56
N PHE A 678 -12.53 25.65 14.07
CA PHE A 678 -12.79 24.22 14.09
C PHE A 678 -13.98 23.87 14.98
N ARG A 679 -14.03 24.40 16.20
CA ARG A 679 -15.12 24.19 17.17
C ARG A 679 -16.45 24.65 16.61
N ASP A 680 -16.50 25.85 16.01
CA ASP A 680 -17.73 26.39 15.39
C ASP A 680 -18.28 25.46 14.30
N ASN A 681 -17.38 24.92 13.45
CA ASN A 681 -17.77 23.96 12.42
C ASN A 681 -18.21 22.62 13.01
N LEU A 682 -17.57 22.17 14.09
CA LEU A 682 -17.92 20.92 14.77
C LEU A 682 -19.33 20.99 15.37
N ASP A 683 -19.67 22.10 16.03
CA ASP A 683 -20.98 22.32 16.63
C ASP A 683 -22.08 22.35 15.55
N LYS A 684 -21.86 23.09 14.47
CA LYS A 684 -22.74 23.07 13.29
C LYS A 684 -22.90 21.67 12.71
N ALA A 685 -21.80 20.91 12.62
CA ALA A 685 -21.83 19.56 12.07
C ALA A 685 -22.60 18.57 12.99
N HIS A 686 -22.54 18.73 14.29
CA HIS A 686 -23.36 17.92 15.21
C HIS A 686 -24.84 18.09 14.98
N GLU A 687 -25.28 19.30 14.64
CA GLU A 687 -26.67 19.63 14.38
C GLU A 687 -27.10 19.28 12.94
N GLN A 688 -26.37 19.78 11.95
CA GLN A 688 -26.78 19.85 10.55
C GLN A 688 -26.39 18.64 9.71
N MET A 689 -25.30 17.91 10.06
CA MET A 689 -24.85 16.77 9.28
C MET A 689 -25.92 15.68 9.23
N ALA A 690 -26.41 15.37 8.04
CA ALA A 690 -27.38 14.31 7.81
C ALA A 690 -26.78 12.92 8.09
N HIS A 691 -27.61 11.99 8.60
CA HIS A 691 -27.18 10.61 8.82
C HIS A 691 -27.07 9.86 7.50
N ALA A 692 -25.90 9.34 7.15
CA ALA A 692 -25.69 8.54 5.93
C ALA A 692 -26.61 7.32 5.84
N LYS A 693 -27.05 6.75 6.97
CA LYS A 693 -28.03 5.66 7.00
C LYS A 693 -29.45 6.08 6.65
N ALA A 694 -29.77 7.37 6.76
CA ALA A 694 -31.09 7.91 6.40
C ALA A 694 -31.14 8.22 4.89
N GLU A 695 -30.01 8.32 4.24
CA GLU A 695 -29.93 8.56 2.80
C GLU A 695 -30.17 7.23 2.07
N SER A 696 -31.14 7.20 1.19
CA SER A 696 -31.41 6.09 0.29
C SER A 696 -31.47 6.63 -1.13
N LEU A 697 -30.86 5.89 -2.06
CA LEU A 697 -30.90 6.18 -3.48
C LEU A 697 -31.74 5.10 -4.18
N PRO A 698 -32.68 5.44 -5.05
CA PRO A 698 -33.40 4.43 -5.83
C PRO A 698 -32.42 3.54 -6.60
N ALA A 699 -32.70 2.24 -6.62
CA ALA A 699 -31.92 1.28 -7.37
C ALA A 699 -32.76 0.70 -8.53
N PRO A 700 -32.16 0.33 -9.66
CA PRO A 700 -32.88 -0.18 -10.83
C PRO A 700 -33.39 -1.62 -10.65
N HIS A 701 -33.10 -2.26 -9.51
CA HIS A 701 -33.42 -3.66 -9.25
C HIS A 701 -34.77 -3.84 -8.54
N ILE A 702 -35.44 -4.96 -8.81
CA ILE A 702 -36.66 -5.38 -8.14
C ILE A 702 -36.31 -6.38 -7.02
N CYS A 703 -36.98 -6.29 -5.89
CA CYS A 703 -36.76 -7.20 -4.77
C CYS A 703 -37.19 -8.64 -5.14
N PRO A 704 -36.30 -9.64 -5.09
CA PRO A 704 -36.62 -11.00 -5.44
C PRO A 704 -37.57 -11.69 -4.42
N LYS A 705 -37.73 -11.10 -3.21
CA LYS A 705 -38.59 -11.66 -2.16
C LYS A 705 -40.04 -11.18 -2.18
N CYS A 706 -40.28 -9.95 -2.63
CA CYS A 706 -41.63 -9.37 -2.53
C CYS A 706 -42.05 -8.53 -3.77
N GLY A 707 -41.23 -8.45 -4.80
CA GLY A 707 -41.54 -7.69 -6.03
C GLY A 707 -41.52 -6.16 -5.87
N SER A 708 -41.22 -5.62 -4.69
CA SER A 708 -41.12 -4.17 -4.50
C SER A 708 -39.84 -3.59 -5.12
N SER A 709 -39.81 -2.28 -5.38
CA SER A 709 -38.58 -1.59 -5.76
C SER A 709 -37.49 -1.73 -4.70
N THR A 710 -36.26 -1.52 -5.11
CA THR A 710 -35.10 -1.56 -4.19
C THR A 710 -34.44 -0.18 -4.12
N GLU A 711 -33.66 0.01 -3.09
CA GLU A 711 -32.89 1.20 -2.84
C GLU A 711 -31.48 0.86 -2.37
N TYR A 712 -30.51 1.64 -2.78
CA TYR A 712 -29.17 1.58 -2.20
C TYR A 712 -29.16 2.27 -0.86
N ARG A 713 -28.65 1.56 0.12
CA ARG A 713 -28.39 2.08 1.48
C ARG A 713 -26.94 1.94 1.86
N PHE A 714 -26.53 2.69 2.87
CA PHE A 714 -25.18 2.68 3.35
C PHE A 714 -25.07 1.96 4.71
N GLY A 715 -24.15 1.00 4.79
CA GLY A 715 -23.87 0.20 5.99
C GLY A 715 -22.39 0.24 6.38
N ARG A 716 -22.04 -0.51 7.40
CA ARG A 716 -20.66 -0.61 7.91
C ARG A 716 -19.65 -1.12 6.85
N ASN A 717 -20.11 -1.94 5.92
CA ASN A 717 -19.28 -2.58 4.90
C ASN A 717 -19.39 -1.90 3.52
N GLY A 718 -19.98 -0.69 3.45
CA GLY A 718 -20.20 0.03 2.20
C GLY A 718 -21.67 0.04 1.78
N ARG A 719 -21.92 0.34 0.50
CA ARG A 719 -23.24 0.38 -0.12
C ARG A 719 -23.82 -1.04 -0.22
N PHE A 720 -25.12 -1.18 0.02
CA PHE A 720 -25.85 -2.43 -0.16
C PHE A 720 -27.25 -2.16 -0.71
N LEU A 721 -27.80 -3.12 -1.41
CA LEU A 721 -29.17 -3.08 -1.91
C LEU A 721 -30.13 -3.49 -0.82
N SER A 722 -31.20 -2.74 -0.61
CA SER A 722 -32.26 -3.01 0.34
C SER A 722 -33.62 -2.89 -0.32
N CYS A 723 -34.56 -3.74 0.07
CA CYS A 723 -35.95 -3.57 -0.35
C CYS A 723 -36.55 -2.30 0.28
N THR A 724 -37.28 -1.50 -0.50
CA THR A 724 -38.01 -0.33 0.03
C THR A 724 -39.02 -0.71 1.11
N ALA A 725 -39.60 -1.90 1.04
CA ALA A 725 -40.49 -2.47 2.07
C ALA A 725 -39.75 -2.96 3.36
N TYR A 726 -38.40 -2.82 3.44
CA TYR A 726 -37.65 -3.15 4.65
C TYR A 726 -37.98 -2.23 5.82
N HIS A 727 -38.24 -0.95 5.53
CA HIS A 727 -38.65 0.05 6.50
C HIS A 727 -40.10 0.43 6.30
N VAL A 728 -40.99 -0.24 6.99
CA VAL A 728 -42.39 0.19 7.09
C VAL A 728 -42.43 1.50 7.88
N PRO A 729 -42.99 2.61 7.34
CA PRO A 729 -43.08 3.87 8.05
C PRO A 729 -43.83 3.67 9.38
N PRO A 730 -43.29 4.18 10.48
CA PRO A 730 -43.99 4.07 11.77
C PRO A 730 -45.26 4.89 11.77
N LYS A 731 -46.32 4.39 12.41
CA LYS A 731 -47.58 5.11 12.58
C LYS A 731 -47.60 5.99 13.84
N PRO A 732 -48.06 7.23 13.76
CA PRO A 732 -48.20 8.12 14.92
C PRO A 732 -49.28 7.52 15.86
N ILE A 733 -48.96 7.53 17.15
CA ILE A 733 -49.86 7.06 18.21
C ILE A 733 -49.82 8.01 19.39
N LYS A 734 -50.89 8.01 20.21
CA LYS A 734 -50.97 8.70 21.49
C LYS A 734 -50.87 7.71 22.61
N ILE A 735 -50.19 8.07 23.69
CA ILE A 735 -50.05 7.27 24.93
C ILE A 735 -50.68 8.12 26.07
N ALA A 736 -51.65 7.56 26.77
CA ALA A 736 -52.37 8.27 27.80
C ALA A 736 -51.47 8.73 28.98
N GLN A 737 -50.40 7.97 29.26
CA GLN A 737 -49.42 8.35 30.28
C GLN A 737 -48.49 9.51 29.90
N HIS A 738 -48.52 9.94 28.64
CA HIS A 738 -47.70 11.01 28.12
C HIS A 738 -48.50 11.86 27.12
N PRO A 739 -49.53 12.61 27.59
CA PRO A 739 -50.52 13.29 26.71
C PRO A 739 -49.90 14.35 25.79
N ASP A 740 -48.83 15.02 26.21
CA ASP A 740 -48.17 16.11 25.49
C ASP A 740 -47.06 15.64 24.57
N GLN A 741 -46.74 14.36 24.55
CA GLN A 741 -45.68 13.80 23.78
C GLN A 741 -46.20 12.94 22.60
N LYS A 742 -45.67 13.24 21.39
CA LYS A 742 -46.00 12.47 20.17
C LYS A 742 -45.13 11.20 20.08
N PHE A 743 -45.77 10.05 19.94
CA PHE A 743 -45.12 8.75 19.78
C PHE A 743 -45.33 8.13 18.41
N LEU A 744 -44.40 7.29 18.00
CA LEU A 744 -44.41 6.55 16.76
C LEU A 744 -44.41 5.04 17.10
N LEU A 745 -45.34 4.30 16.48
CA LEU A 745 -45.40 2.86 16.55
C LEU A 745 -44.66 2.25 15.38
N HIS A 746 -43.59 1.57 15.66
CA HIS A 746 -42.81 0.80 14.69
C HIS A 746 -43.33 -0.63 14.61
N LYS A 747 -43.51 -1.13 13.41
CA LYS A 747 -43.98 -2.50 13.15
C LYS A 747 -43.09 -3.52 13.84
N ALA A 748 -43.72 -4.56 14.35
CA ALA A 748 -43.06 -5.77 14.88
C ALA A 748 -42.28 -6.47 13.76
N LYS A 749 -41.05 -6.92 14.06
CA LYS A 749 -40.25 -7.76 13.14
C LYS A 749 -40.28 -9.20 13.60
N GLY A 750 -40.80 -10.10 12.77
CA GLY A 750 -40.94 -11.49 13.08
C GLY A 750 -41.79 -11.74 14.37
N LYS A 751 -41.24 -12.52 15.31
CA LYS A 751 -41.88 -12.82 16.62
C LYS A 751 -41.72 -11.70 17.67
N ALA A 752 -41.05 -10.59 17.32
CA ALA A 752 -40.82 -9.49 18.26
C ALA A 752 -42.08 -8.63 18.41
N ARG A 753 -42.17 -7.89 19.53
CA ARG A 753 -43.26 -6.95 19.77
C ARG A 753 -43.06 -5.62 19.10
N PRO A 754 -44.11 -4.86 18.74
CA PRO A 754 -43.97 -3.49 18.20
C PRO A 754 -43.17 -2.60 19.16
N LYS A 755 -42.43 -1.63 18.60
CA LYS A 755 -41.67 -0.66 19.39
C LYS A 755 -42.38 0.69 19.39
N VAL A 756 -42.45 1.32 20.56
CA VAL A 756 -43.04 2.63 20.78
C VAL A 756 -41.94 3.60 21.16
N ILE A 757 -41.69 4.60 20.29
CA ILE A 757 -40.60 5.56 20.41
C ILE A 757 -41.20 6.97 20.22
N SER A 758 -40.77 7.95 21.02
CA SER A 758 -41.19 9.34 20.84
C SER A 758 -40.70 9.88 19.47
N LYS A 759 -41.43 10.88 18.95
CA LYS A 759 -41.10 11.45 17.63
C LYS A 759 -39.69 12.05 17.56
N ASP A 760 -39.20 12.56 18.68
CA ASP A 760 -37.83 13.08 18.85
C ASP A 760 -36.76 11.97 19.04
N GLY A 761 -37.18 10.72 19.15
CA GLY A 761 -36.29 9.55 19.31
C GLY A 761 -35.74 9.34 20.73
N ASN A 762 -35.98 10.26 21.66
CA ASN A 762 -35.33 10.29 22.97
C ASN A 762 -36.00 9.36 24.00
N THR A 763 -37.29 9.12 23.87
CA THR A 763 -38.08 8.32 24.84
C THR A 763 -38.58 7.01 24.20
N ARG A 764 -38.21 5.88 24.79
CA ARG A 764 -38.74 4.57 24.39
C ARG A 764 -39.64 4.02 25.50
N VAL A 765 -40.91 3.76 25.16
CA VAL A 765 -41.84 3.13 26.11
C VAL A 765 -41.73 1.62 26.01
N GLY A 766 -41.36 0.98 27.12
CA GLY A 766 -41.31 -0.50 27.22
C GLY A 766 -42.70 -1.11 27.07
N TRP A 767 -42.83 -2.19 26.32
CA TRP A 767 -44.10 -2.90 26.11
C TRP A 767 -44.78 -3.32 27.43
N THR A 768 -43.99 -3.61 28.48
CA THR A 768 -44.49 -3.94 29.82
C THR A 768 -45.14 -2.77 30.52
N LYS A 769 -44.78 -1.53 30.18
CA LYS A 769 -45.34 -0.29 30.77
C LYS A 769 -46.65 0.18 30.12
N LEU A 770 -47.10 -0.48 29.05
CA LEU A 770 -48.37 -0.19 28.38
C LEU A 770 -49.52 -0.92 29.05
N THR A 771 -50.72 -0.32 29.04
CA THR A 771 -51.96 -0.99 29.55
C THR A 771 -52.37 -2.14 28.62
N PRO A 772 -53.14 -3.10 29.11
CA PRO A 772 -53.66 -4.21 28.29
C PRO A 772 -54.37 -3.75 27.03
N GLU A 773 -55.18 -2.69 27.12
CA GLU A 773 -55.91 -2.07 26.02
C GLU A 773 -54.97 -1.44 24.99
N GLN A 774 -53.94 -0.68 25.46
CA GLN A 774 -52.94 -0.14 24.62
C GLN A 774 -52.10 -1.19 23.86
N LYS A 775 -51.78 -2.28 24.54
CA LYS A 775 -51.07 -3.43 23.95
C LYS A 775 -51.92 -4.02 22.82
N GLN A 776 -53.20 -4.27 23.06
CA GLN A 776 -54.10 -4.85 22.07
C GLN A 776 -54.29 -3.90 20.87
N LYS A 777 -54.54 -2.60 21.14
CA LYS A 777 -54.67 -1.55 20.10
C LYS A 777 -53.41 -1.42 19.26
N PHE A 778 -52.25 -1.36 19.88
CA PHE A 778 -50.98 -1.17 19.16
C PHE A 778 -50.55 -2.42 18.40
N GLN A 779 -50.91 -3.61 18.93
CA GLN A 779 -50.71 -4.86 18.20
C GLN A 779 -51.58 -4.87 16.93
N LYS A 780 -52.87 -4.54 17.05
CA LYS A 780 -53.81 -4.48 15.92
C LYS A 780 -53.36 -3.47 14.85
N ILE A 781 -52.86 -2.29 15.25
CA ILE A 781 -52.28 -1.30 14.31
C ILE A 781 -51.01 -1.86 13.63
N SER A 782 -50.14 -2.52 14.38
CA SER A 782 -48.94 -3.15 13.84
C SER A 782 -49.24 -4.27 12.84
N ASP A 783 -50.26 -5.08 13.08
CA ASP A 783 -50.69 -6.19 12.21
C ASP A 783 -51.31 -5.67 10.90
N GLN A 784 -51.97 -4.52 10.96
CA GLN A 784 -52.54 -3.82 9.76
C GLN A 784 -51.47 -3.05 8.92
N MET A 785 -50.26 -2.91 9.40
CA MET A 785 -49.18 -2.30 8.65
C MET A 785 -48.69 -3.26 7.55
N PRO A 786 -48.24 -2.78 6.38
CA PRO A 786 -47.76 -3.66 5.32
C PRO A 786 -46.63 -4.58 5.79
N PRO A 787 -46.48 -5.81 5.26
CA PRO A 787 -45.41 -6.70 5.65
C PRO A 787 -44.04 -6.10 5.38
N SER A 788 -43.13 -6.25 6.35
CA SER A 788 -41.74 -5.84 6.14
C SER A 788 -40.99 -6.92 5.36
N CYS A 789 -40.28 -6.53 4.32
CA CYS A 789 -39.39 -7.41 3.60
C CYS A 789 -37.96 -7.36 4.22
N GLU A 790 -37.35 -8.51 4.42
CA GLU A 790 -35.98 -8.61 5.01
C GLU A 790 -34.90 -8.74 3.92
N PHE A 791 -35.21 -8.37 2.66
CA PHE A 791 -34.21 -8.46 1.61
C PHE A 791 -33.15 -7.36 1.75
N ALA A 792 -31.89 -7.79 1.83
CA ALA A 792 -30.72 -6.96 1.70
C ALA A 792 -29.58 -7.80 1.06
N ALA A 793 -28.91 -7.24 0.08
CA ALA A 793 -27.80 -7.88 -0.63
C ALA A 793 -26.61 -6.94 -0.75
N PRO A 794 -25.36 -7.43 -0.63
CA PRO A 794 -24.19 -6.64 -1.01
C PRO A 794 -24.27 -6.31 -2.51
N VAL A 795 -23.61 -5.23 -2.91
CA VAL A 795 -23.51 -4.83 -4.32
C VAL A 795 -22.04 -4.72 -4.74
N ASP A 796 -21.80 -4.95 -6.02
CA ASP A 796 -20.52 -4.69 -6.68
C ASP A 796 -20.28 -3.18 -6.89
N GLN A 797 -19.20 -2.82 -7.55
CA GLN A 797 -18.85 -1.42 -7.85
C GLN A 797 -19.89 -0.77 -8.80
N ALA A 798 -20.49 -1.55 -9.70
CA ALA A 798 -21.53 -1.06 -10.61
C ALA A 798 -22.90 -0.91 -9.93
N GLY A 799 -23.05 -1.46 -8.71
CA GLY A 799 -24.32 -1.43 -7.98
C GLY A 799 -25.20 -2.67 -8.19
N ASN A 800 -24.70 -3.69 -8.90
CA ASN A 800 -25.45 -4.92 -9.09
C ASN A 800 -25.41 -5.79 -7.83
N PRO A 801 -26.50 -6.49 -7.49
CA PRO A 801 -26.51 -7.38 -6.35
C PRO A 801 -25.53 -8.55 -6.54
N VAL A 802 -24.61 -8.70 -5.59
CA VAL A 802 -23.65 -9.81 -5.59
C VAL A 802 -24.34 -11.04 -5.00
N GLN A 803 -24.43 -12.10 -5.77
CA GLN A 803 -24.92 -13.40 -5.32
C GLN A 803 -23.92 -14.02 -4.33
N PRO A 804 -24.40 -14.64 -3.22
CA PRO A 804 -23.48 -15.33 -2.31
C PRO A 804 -22.86 -16.55 -3.00
N GLU A 805 -21.54 -16.69 -2.97
CA GLU A 805 -20.84 -17.89 -3.42
C GLU A 805 -21.20 -19.08 -2.51
N VAL A 806 -22.09 -19.93 -2.97
CA VAL A 806 -22.46 -21.19 -2.30
C VAL A 806 -21.40 -22.24 -2.62
N THR A 807 -20.92 -22.95 -1.61
CA THR A 807 -19.88 -23.96 -1.77
C THR A 807 -20.42 -25.37 -1.58
N ASP A 808 -19.70 -26.35 -2.06
CA ASP A 808 -20.00 -27.77 -1.91
C ASP A 808 -19.76 -28.30 -0.47
N VAL A 809 -19.26 -27.47 0.44
CA VAL A 809 -19.03 -27.83 1.83
C VAL A 809 -20.33 -27.72 2.61
N ILE A 810 -20.72 -28.82 3.29
CA ILE A 810 -21.96 -28.90 4.06
C ILE A 810 -21.71 -28.50 5.51
N CYS A 811 -22.56 -27.64 6.04
CA CYS A 811 -22.53 -27.24 7.42
C CYS A 811 -23.02 -28.40 8.33
N PRO A 812 -22.26 -28.83 9.34
CA PRO A 812 -22.65 -29.96 10.18
C PRO A 812 -23.83 -29.67 11.11
N GLU A 813 -24.18 -28.40 11.36
CA GLU A 813 -25.27 -28.01 12.26
C GLU A 813 -26.65 -27.94 11.58
N ASP A 814 -26.70 -27.35 10.34
CA ASP A 814 -27.97 -27.18 9.63
C ASP A 814 -28.08 -27.98 8.31
N GLN A 815 -27.07 -28.77 8.01
CA GLN A 815 -27.00 -29.66 6.83
C GLN A 815 -27.18 -28.92 5.49
N LEU A 816 -26.94 -27.61 5.45
CA LEU A 816 -27.01 -26.79 4.24
C LEU A 816 -25.62 -26.50 3.68
N PRO A 817 -25.49 -26.30 2.37
CA PRO A 817 -24.25 -25.84 1.77
C PRO A 817 -23.76 -24.53 2.42
N MET A 818 -22.48 -24.44 2.69
CA MET A 818 -21.91 -23.24 3.31
C MET A 818 -21.63 -22.14 2.28
N ILE A 819 -21.70 -20.88 2.72
CA ILE A 819 -21.49 -19.71 1.88
C ILE A 819 -20.12 -19.11 2.22
N LYS A 820 -19.34 -18.79 1.20
CA LYS A 820 -18.10 -18.01 1.36
C LYS A 820 -18.42 -16.57 1.76
N ARG A 821 -17.77 -16.11 2.81
CA ARG A 821 -17.87 -14.74 3.32
C ARG A 821 -16.49 -14.15 3.57
N LYS A 822 -16.37 -12.82 3.46
CA LYS A 822 -15.14 -12.09 3.76
C LYS A 822 -15.21 -11.52 5.18
N GLY A 823 -14.25 -11.85 6.04
CA GLY A 823 -14.16 -11.38 7.42
C GLY A 823 -12.88 -10.55 7.66
N ARG A 824 -12.76 -9.97 8.87
CA ARG A 824 -11.58 -9.19 9.28
C ARG A 824 -10.26 -9.97 9.18
N PHE A 825 -10.31 -11.29 9.33
CA PHE A 825 -9.13 -12.17 9.36
C PHE A 825 -8.96 -13.01 8.08
N GLY A 826 -9.64 -12.62 7.00
CA GLY A 826 -9.63 -13.33 5.72
C GLY A 826 -10.98 -13.98 5.38
N PRO A 827 -11.04 -14.75 4.28
CA PRO A 827 -12.24 -15.46 3.87
C PRO A 827 -12.58 -16.61 4.85
N PHE A 828 -13.86 -16.92 4.97
CA PHE A 828 -14.35 -18.02 5.77
C PHE A 828 -15.67 -18.54 5.19
N LEU A 829 -16.01 -19.78 5.47
CA LEU A 829 -17.31 -20.35 5.17
C LEU A 829 -18.24 -20.16 6.35
N ALA A 830 -19.48 -19.82 6.10
CA ALA A 830 -20.55 -19.70 7.11
C ALA A 830 -21.78 -20.49 6.68
N SER A 831 -22.55 -21.00 7.64
CA SER A 831 -23.86 -21.57 7.38
C SER A 831 -24.73 -20.59 6.55
N GLN A 832 -25.55 -21.08 5.63
CA GLN A 832 -26.58 -20.28 4.95
C GLN A 832 -27.55 -19.62 5.93
N SER A 833 -27.82 -20.29 7.06
CA SER A 833 -28.71 -19.80 8.11
C SER A 833 -28.06 -18.77 9.05
N TYR A 834 -26.78 -18.33 8.82
CA TYR A 834 -26.12 -17.33 9.64
C TYR A 834 -26.90 -16.00 9.66
N PRO A 835 -27.15 -15.33 10.79
CA PRO A 835 -26.61 -15.58 12.15
C PRO A 835 -27.44 -16.50 13.06
N LYS A 836 -28.46 -17.17 12.56
CA LYS A 836 -29.27 -18.13 13.37
C LYS A 836 -28.41 -19.33 13.75
N VAL A 837 -27.76 -19.94 12.77
CA VAL A 837 -26.73 -20.97 12.95
C VAL A 837 -25.38 -20.29 12.83
N ARG A 838 -24.55 -20.32 13.86
CA ARG A 838 -23.29 -19.58 13.93
C ARG A 838 -22.07 -20.43 13.57
N TYR A 839 -22.28 -21.54 12.88
CA TYR A 839 -21.18 -22.39 12.45
C TYR A 839 -20.35 -21.72 11.36
N ILE A 840 -19.05 -21.67 11.56
CA ILE A 840 -18.09 -21.07 10.61
C ILE A 840 -16.87 -21.98 10.44
N LEU A 841 -16.36 -22.09 9.21
CA LEU A 841 -15.09 -22.73 8.89
C LEU A 841 -14.11 -21.68 8.40
N LYS A 842 -12.89 -21.73 8.90
CA LYS A 842 -11.82 -20.87 8.42
C LYS A 842 -11.30 -21.38 7.09
N LEU A 843 -10.95 -20.45 6.21
CA LEU A 843 -10.15 -20.74 5.02
C LEU A 843 -8.74 -20.20 5.22
N ASP A 844 -7.74 -20.91 4.72
CA ASP A 844 -6.39 -20.40 4.68
C ASP A 844 -6.35 -19.15 3.78
N PRO A 845 -5.79 -18.03 4.23
CA PRO A 845 -5.83 -16.77 3.48
C PRO A 845 -5.03 -16.78 2.15
N LYS A 846 -4.11 -17.75 1.99
CA LYS A 846 -3.26 -17.85 0.80
C LYS A 846 -3.77 -18.88 -0.20
N THR A 847 -4.25 -20.02 0.28
CA THR A 847 -4.66 -21.15 -0.55
C THR A 847 -6.17 -21.26 -0.70
N HIS A 848 -6.95 -20.54 0.13
CA HIS A 848 -8.41 -20.61 0.23
C HIS A 848 -8.95 -22.02 0.55
N THR A 849 -8.11 -22.89 1.07
CA THR A 849 -8.48 -24.24 1.48
C THR A 849 -9.05 -24.25 2.90
N VAL A 850 -9.89 -25.25 3.20
CA VAL A 850 -10.52 -25.40 4.50
C VAL A 850 -9.47 -25.70 5.57
N VAL A 851 -9.57 -24.98 6.70
CA VAL A 851 -8.85 -25.26 7.94
C VAL A 851 -9.84 -25.93 8.91
N LEU A 852 -9.67 -27.22 9.12
CA LEU A 852 -10.57 -28.01 9.96
C LEU A 852 -10.51 -27.56 11.42
N PRO A 853 -11.65 -27.61 12.15
CA PRO A 853 -11.71 -27.31 13.57
C PRO A 853 -10.89 -28.37 14.36
N LYS A 854 -10.10 -27.90 15.30
CA LYS A 854 -9.30 -28.75 16.19
C LYS A 854 -10.09 -29.03 17.47
N VAL A 855 -9.72 -30.11 18.18
CA VAL A 855 -10.21 -30.40 19.51
C VAL A 855 -10.09 -29.13 20.40
N PRO A 856 -11.14 -28.73 21.12
CA PRO A 856 -11.06 -27.60 22.02
C PRO A 856 -9.98 -27.81 23.08
N PRO A 857 -9.36 -26.76 23.61
CA PRO A 857 -8.32 -26.92 24.61
C PRO A 857 -8.87 -27.46 25.93
N LEU A 858 -8.12 -28.31 26.62
CA LEU A 858 -8.42 -28.78 27.95
C LEU A 858 -7.99 -27.71 28.97
N THR A 859 -8.93 -27.24 29.78
CA THR A 859 -8.61 -26.33 30.89
C THR A 859 -7.95 -27.11 32.02
N THR A 860 -6.82 -26.64 32.51
CA THR A 860 -6.03 -27.26 33.58
C THR A 860 -6.10 -26.42 34.85
N ASP A 861 -5.67 -26.98 35.98
CA ASP A 861 -5.56 -26.27 37.25
C ASP A 861 -4.26 -25.42 37.34
N GLU A 862 -3.40 -25.46 36.34
CA GLU A 862 -2.16 -24.68 36.31
C GLU A 862 -2.47 -23.18 36.13
N PRO A 863 -2.00 -22.32 37.03
CA PRO A 863 -2.30 -20.89 36.96
C PRO A 863 -1.44 -20.16 35.93
N CYS A 864 -2.01 -19.18 35.29
CA CYS A 864 -1.30 -18.30 34.41
C CYS A 864 -0.42 -17.34 35.20
N SER A 865 0.89 -17.32 34.92
CA SER A 865 1.87 -16.43 35.58
C SER A 865 1.62 -14.92 35.38
N LYS A 866 0.64 -14.52 34.54
CA LYS A 866 0.30 -13.12 34.27
C LYS A 866 -1.00 -12.65 34.90
N CYS A 867 -1.97 -13.53 35.10
CA CYS A 867 -3.32 -13.14 35.56
C CYS A 867 -3.99 -14.19 36.42
N GLU A 868 -3.24 -15.23 36.83
CA GLU A 868 -3.66 -16.30 37.75
C GLU A 868 -4.86 -17.16 37.25
N ALA A 869 -5.44 -16.80 36.10
CA ALA A 869 -6.49 -17.62 35.47
C ALA A 869 -5.93 -19.00 35.06
N PRO A 870 -6.76 -20.04 35.02
CA PRO A 870 -6.33 -21.37 34.58
C PRO A 870 -5.66 -21.37 33.20
N LEU A 871 -4.70 -22.23 33.00
CA LEU A 871 -4.08 -22.45 31.68
C LEU A 871 -4.86 -23.54 30.94
N ASN A 872 -4.91 -23.39 29.61
CA ASN A 872 -5.47 -24.34 28.68
C ASN A 872 -4.37 -25.17 28.06
N LEU A 873 -4.43 -26.49 28.16
CA LEU A 873 -3.57 -27.42 27.46
C LEU A 873 -4.01 -27.53 26.00
N ARG A 874 -3.02 -27.50 25.12
CA ARG A 874 -3.19 -27.61 23.66
C ARG A 874 -2.09 -28.51 23.09
N ASP A 875 -2.45 -29.27 22.06
CA ASP A 875 -1.50 -30.05 21.29
C ASP A 875 -1.15 -29.32 19.97
N SER A 876 0.09 -29.49 19.52
CA SER A 876 0.58 -28.95 18.28
C SER A 876 1.62 -29.89 17.64
N LYS A 877 1.95 -29.67 16.36
CA LYS A 877 3.04 -30.41 15.68
C LYS A 877 4.38 -30.38 16.43
N ARG A 878 4.52 -29.54 17.47
CA ARG A 878 5.73 -29.39 18.31
C ARG A 878 5.53 -29.95 19.71
N GLY A 879 4.41 -30.65 19.96
CA GLY A 879 4.03 -31.19 21.25
C GLY A 879 3.09 -30.30 22.05
N PHE A 880 2.84 -30.70 23.30
CA PHE A 880 1.94 -29.99 24.22
C PHE A 880 2.46 -28.60 24.63
N TRP A 881 1.54 -27.67 24.83
CA TRP A 881 1.81 -26.34 25.32
C TRP A 881 0.62 -25.74 26.05
N LEU A 882 0.87 -24.81 26.96
CA LEU A 882 -0.13 -24.19 27.81
C LEU A 882 -0.36 -22.72 27.40
N SER A 883 -1.63 -22.31 27.33
CA SER A 883 -2.06 -20.94 27.04
C SER A 883 -3.09 -20.46 28.06
N CYS A 884 -3.06 -19.19 28.44
CA CYS A 884 -4.07 -18.64 29.34
C CYS A 884 -5.49 -18.83 28.81
N SER A 885 -6.43 -19.27 29.67
CA SER A 885 -7.83 -19.46 29.30
C SER A 885 -8.55 -18.16 28.95
N THR A 886 -8.07 -17.01 29.46
CA THR A 886 -8.62 -15.69 29.17
C THR A 886 -8.07 -15.06 27.87
N PHE A 887 -7.31 -15.81 27.06
CA PHE A 887 -6.88 -15.31 25.73
C PHE A 887 -8.10 -14.89 24.88
N PRO A 888 -8.07 -13.73 24.16
CA PRO A 888 -6.94 -12.82 23.91
C PRO A 888 -6.72 -11.69 24.94
N LYS A 889 -7.50 -11.60 26.01
CA LYS A 889 -7.35 -10.55 27.05
C LYS A 889 -6.01 -10.70 27.78
N CYS A 890 -5.63 -11.91 28.12
CA CYS A 890 -4.33 -12.27 28.64
C CYS A 890 -3.56 -13.14 27.62
N ARG A 891 -2.31 -12.81 27.36
CA ARG A 891 -1.41 -13.58 26.46
C ARG A 891 -0.39 -14.42 27.23
N GLY A 892 -0.72 -14.81 28.45
CA GLY A 892 0.12 -15.70 29.28
C GLY A 892 0.28 -17.07 28.64
N ARG A 893 1.45 -17.69 28.83
CA ARG A 893 1.77 -19.05 28.36
C ARG A 893 2.55 -19.76 29.46
N GLY A 894 2.27 -21.02 29.68
CA GLY A 894 3.09 -21.93 30.47
C GLY A 894 4.00 -22.78 29.56
N ARG A 895 5.15 -23.20 30.09
CA ARG A 895 5.98 -24.19 29.42
C ARG A 895 5.55 -25.57 29.86
N TRP A 896 5.39 -26.49 28.93
CA TRP A 896 5.06 -27.87 29.23
C TRP A 896 6.14 -28.54 30.09
N ALA A 897 7.41 -28.20 29.86
CA ALA A 897 8.54 -28.71 30.60
C ALA A 897 8.64 -28.21 32.06
N ASP A 898 7.91 -27.13 32.40
CA ASP A 898 7.93 -26.57 33.77
C ASP A 898 6.83 -27.22 34.66
N VAL A 899 5.96 -28.06 34.09
CA VAL A 899 4.95 -28.85 34.81
C VAL A 899 5.61 -30.10 35.39
N ALA A 900 5.32 -30.42 36.66
CA ALA A 900 5.87 -31.62 37.33
C ALA A 900 5.53 -32.91 36.58
N ASP A 901 6.40 -33.90 36.62
CA ASP A 901 6.32 -35.10 35.76
C ASP A 901 5.05 -35.91 36.01
N ASP A 902 4.63 -36.04 37.28
CA ASP A 902 3.38 -36.72 37.72
C ASP A 902 2.14 -36.00 37.14
N LYS A 903 2.14 -34.68 37.23
CA LYS A 903 1.08 -33.85 36.63
C LYS A 903 1.06 -33.89 35.12
N ARG A 904 2.23 -33.95 34.45
CA ARG A 904 2.28 -34.09 33.00
C ARG A 904 1.61 -35.36 32.53
N GLN A 905 1.91 -36.52 33.19
CA GLN A 905 1.28 -37.79 32.87
C GLN A 905 -0.23 -37.75 33.08
N ALA A 906 -0.71 -37.16 34.19
CA ALA A 906 -2.14 -37.01 34.45
C ALA A 906 -2.83 -36.11 33.40
N LEU A 907 -2.22 -35.01 33.01
CA LEU A 907 -2.72 -34.09 31.98
C LEU A 907 -2.70 -34.70 30.57
N GLU A 908 -1.75 -35.52 30.25
CA GLU A 908 -1.71 -36.28 28.98
C GLU A 908 -2.84 -37.30 28.92
N GLN A 909 -3.06 -38.04 29.99
CA GLN A 909 -4.20 -39.00 30.09
C GLN A 909 -5.53 -38.24 30.00
N ALA A 910 -5.70 -37.14 30.74
CA ALA A 910 -6.86 -36.28 30.66
C ALA A 910 -7.08 -35.70 29.27
N TRP A 911 -6.01 -35.28 28.57
CA TRP A 911 -6.08 -34.83 27.19
C TRP A 911 -6.54 -35.95 26.24
N HIS A 912 -6.00 -37.15 26.36
CA HIS A 912 -6.43 -38.28 25.53
C HIS A 912 -7.90 -38.60 25.73
N GLN A 913 -8.41 -38.54 26.99
CA GLN A 913 -9.81 -38.75 27.28
C GLN A 913 -10.66 -37.59 26.76
N HIS A 914 -10.19 -36.35 26.94
CA HIS A 914 -10.82 -35.13 26.40
C HIS A 914 -10.96 -35.21 24.87
N CYS A 915 -9.95 -35.68 24.17
CA CYS A 915 -9.99 -35.85 22.71
C CYS A 915 -11.03 -36.87 22.27
N LYS A 916 -11.23 -37.95 23.02
CA LYS A 916 -12.28 -38.94 22.73
C LYS A 916 -13.69 -38.35 22.87
N THR A 917 -13.90 -37.52 23.90
CA THR A 917 -15.21 -36.96 24.23
C THR A 917 -15.56 -35.72 23.40
N ASN A 918 -14.53 -34.92 22.97
CA ASN A 918 -14.73 -33.64 22.34
C ASN A 918 -14.20 -33.63 20.86
N GLN A 919 -14.52 -34.66 20.13
CA GLN A 919 -14.17 -34.71 18.70
C GLN A 919 -14.92 -33.62 17.94
N PRO A 920 -14.24 -32.83 17.11
CA PRO A 920 -14.90 -31.86 16.22
C PRO A 920 -15.85 -32.62 15.26
N PRO A 921 -16.95 -31.97 14.85
CA PRO A 921 -17.87 -32.59 13.91
C PRO A 921 -17.17 -32.92 12.60
N LYS A 922 -17.49 -34.09 12.04
CA LYS A 922 -17.05 -34.46 10.69
C LYS A 922 -17.76 -33.57 9.69
N ILE A 923 -17.00 -32.97 8.80
CA ILE A 923 -17.50 -32.08 7.76
C ILE A 923 -17.50 -32.83 6.44
N THR A 924 -18.58 -32.74 5.69
CA THR A 924 -18.73 -33.42 4.41
C THR A 924 -18.86 -32.43 3.26
N ASN A 925 -18.58 -32.85 2.05
CA ASN A 925 -18.98 -32.14 0.85
C ASN A 925 -20.40 -32.55 0.40
N SER A 926 -20.89 -31.91 -0.68
CA SER A 926 -22.23 -32.20 -1.24
C SER A 926 -22.43 -33.64 -1.73
N GLU A 927 -21.34 -34.41 -1.91
CA GLU A 927 -21.38 -35.85 -2.27
C GLU A 927 -21.39 -36.75 -1.04
N GLY A 928 -21.45 -36.18 0.16
CA GLY A 928 -21.38 -36.94 1.41
C GLY A 928 -19.97 -37.42 1.79
N LYS A 929 -18.93 -37.08 1.06
CA LYS A 929 -17.55 -37.44 1.39
C LYS A 929 -17.00 -36.55 2.51
N ILE A 930 -16.35 -37.16 3.50
CA ILE A 930 -15.66 -36.42 4.55
C ILE A 930 -14.51 -35.65 3.94
N ILE A 931 -14.44 -34.33 4.22
CA ILE A 931 -13.36 -33.48 3.74
C ILE A 931 -12.14 -33.52 4.68
N GLU A 932 -10.95 -33.46 4.12
CA GLU A 932 -9.68 -33.43 4.86
C GLU A 932 -9.13 -32.01 5.01
N GLU A 933 -8.13 -31.85 5.89
CA GLU A 933 -7.40 -30.59 6.07
C GLU A 933 -6.79 -30.16 4.73
N GLY A 934 -7.05 -28.90 4.33
CA GLY A 934 -6.58 -28.38 3.05
C GLY A 934 -7.52 -28.63 1.87
N TYR A 935 -8.74 -29.12 2.12
CA TYR A 935 -9.77 -29.24 1.09
C TYR A 935 -10.06 -27.91 0.42
N ALA A 936 -10.06 -27.89 -0.93
CA ALA A 936 -10.41 -26.72 -1.72
C ALA A 936 -11.91 -26.72 -2.03
N PRO A 937 -12.74 -25.89 -1.38
CA PRO A 937 -14.17 -25.84 -1.63
C PRO A 937 -14.47 -25.45 -3.07
N GLN A 938 -15.48 -26.08 -3.68
CA GLN A 938 -15.92 -25.76 -5.03
C GLN A 938 -17.19 -24.89 -4.96
N ILE A 939 -17.33 -23.95 -5.91
CA ILE A 939 -18.55 -23.14 -6.03
C ILE A 939 -19.62 -23.97 -6.72
N MET A 940 -20.83 -23.95 -6.16
CA MET A 940 -22.01 -24.61 -6.71
C MET A 940 -22.81 -23.60 -7.55
N ALA A 941 -23.18 -23.98 -8.75
CA ALA A 941 -24.14 -23.24 -9.56
C ALA A 941 -25.59 -23.43 -9.04
N GLU A 942 -26.54 -22.61 -9.49
CA GLU A 942 -27.95 -22.68 -9.06
C GLU A 942 -28.61 -24.02 -9.42
N ASP A 943 -28.13 -24.69 -10.46
CA ASP A 943 -28.58 -26.03 -10.89
C ASP A 943 -27.96 -27.19 -10.06
N GLY A 944 -27.14 -26.89 -9.08
CA GLY A 944 -26.39 -27.84 -8.28
C GLY A 944 -25.13 -28.39 -8.92
N SER A 945 -24.77 -27.98 -10.13
CA SER A 945 -23.50 -28.36 -10.78
C SER A 945 -22.32 -27.65 -10.15
N ARG A 946 -21.11 -28.21 -10.28
CA ARG A 946 -19.87 -27.61 -9.78
C ARG A 946 -19.31 -26.66 -10.85
N SER A 947 -19.17 -25.39 -10.51
CA SER A 947 -18.68 -24.36 -11.45
C SER A 947 -17.17 -24.05 -11.33
N GLY A 948 -16.42 -24.81 -10.54
CA GLY A 948 -14.96 -24.67 -10.37
C GLY A 948 -14.48 -24.46 -8.94
N ASN A 949 -13.18 -24.49 -8.74
CA ASN A 949 -12.57 -24.19 -7.42
C ASN A 949 -12.82 -22.74 -7.04
N ILE A 950 -12.90 -22.45 -5.72
CA ILE A 950 -12.87 -21.07 -5.22
C ILE A 950 -11.62 -20.41 -5.78
N SER A 951 -11.79 -19.59 -6.82
CA SER A 951 -10.69 -18.79 -7.36
C SER A 951 -10.29 -17.72 -6.34
N LEU A 952 -8.98 -17.46 -6.27
CA LEU A 952 -8.46 -16.26 -5.63
C LEU A 952 -9.08 -15.06 -6.36
N ASP A 953 -10.12 -14.44 -5.75
CA ASP A 953 -10.79 -13.22 -6.21
C ASP A 953 -10.59 -12.92 -7.71
N THR A 954 -11.21 -13.66 -8.59
CA THR A 954 -11.57 -13.18 -9.90
C THR A 954 -12.90 -12.45 -9.73
N ALA A 955 -12.87 -11.17 -9.36
CA ALA A 955 -13.82 -10.26 -9.97
C ALA A 955 -13.65 -10.51 -11.46
N SER A 956 -14.74 -10.85 -12.14
CA SER A 956 -14.80 -11.18 -13.55
C SER A 956 -13.78 -10.38 -14.36
N SER A 957 -12.87 -11.08 -15.05
CA SER A 957 -11.92 -10.52 -16.00
C SER A 957 -12.63 -10.03 -17.29
N ASP A 958 -13.92 -9.73 -17.24
CA ASP A 958 -14.72 -9.22 -18.34
C ASP A 958 -15.09 -7.75 -18.13
N ALA A 959 -14.12 -6.93 -17.76
CA ALA A 959 -14.15 -5.48 -17.90
C ALA A 959 -12.70 -4.95 -17.91
N ALA A 960 -11.97 -5.27 -19.00
CA ALA A 960 -10.73 -4.60 -19.35
C ALA A 960 -11.01 -3.29 -20.08
#